data_14aa9c31322fc3652e94b32bc5cc03d4
#
_entry.id   14aa9c31322fc3652e94b32bc5cc03d4
#
_cell.length_a   1.000
_cell.length_b   1.000
_cell.length_c   1.000
_cell.angle_alpha   90.00
_cell.angle_beta   90.00
_cell.angle_gamma   90.00
#
_symmetry.space_group_name_H-M   'P 1'
#
loop_
_entity.id
_entity.type
_entity.pdbx_description
1 polymer ?
#
loop_
_entity_poly.entity_id
_entity_poly.type
_entity_poly.pdbx_seq_one_letter_code
_entity_poly.pdbx_strand_id
1 'polypeptide(L)'
;MSNDVGKSVARVDAFDKVTGRAKYTDDLCDRSALIVRVVRSKIAHGFVKSMDISEALQVPGVVKIITCFDVPNIPFPTAGHPWSVEKAHQDVADRLLLNKHIRYYGDDIAVVIAENDIAAVQAMRKVKVEYEELPFVLDPIEAMKDGAPQIHEEFPNNILKHTGVNIGNYEEAIKEPGLICIDKWYTTQTVQHCHIENHIAYAYEEAGKIVIVSSTQIPHIVRRTVGQALGIPWGDVRIIKPYIGGGFGNKQDTLYEPLVAYCSMQVGGRLCKLDVPREDTFASNRVRHAIKYHITSWCRPDGTYVARKLECFSDQGAYASHGHSIVAKGMGCFSQMYPCPNIIADAYTVYTNKSVAGAMRGYGIPQTMFAYESHTEDVCKALNLDPIEFRYKHIMPKGFMDGFSKNVNYYDSYRECMDEAIRRTDFTAKHKAYENQTGPIRKGIGLACFWYNTAVWPISLEHSSCRMVMNQDGTIQLQVGETEIGQGADTAYAQMAAGALGLKSYHDVHVVSNQDTDITPFGLGAYASRQTYVVGFSITQTARILKEKILDYAHEICRMPVEILDIEDSNVIRKSDGAVQVSLKDLATEAFYSLTHSVHLTAESTYQIKSNAYSFGCCVAEVEVNIPLCKVKLLNITNVHDCGKLINPALAQAQVHGGMSMGIGYALNEILRFDEKTGRPLNNNLLDYKLSTIMDHPHLDVAFIENPEPTNPFGTKALGEPPATPGAPAIRNAILQATGVELDSLPMNPHLLYKRFCEEGVINDPWKEEA
;
A
#
# COMPACT_ATOMS: atom_id res chain seq x y z
N MET A 1 9.13 19.83 -24.40
CA MET A 1 8.73 19.41 -23.00
C MET A 1 9.46 20.36 -22.06
N SER A 2 8.77 20.87 -21.03
CA SER A 2 9.42 21.69 -20.02
C SER A 2 10.64 20.96 -19.48
N ASN A 3 11.65 21.73 -19.16
CA ASN A 3 12.94 21.22 -18.74
C ASN A 3 12.93 20.56 -17.33
N ASP A 4 11.77 20.41 -16.67
CA ASP A 4 11.69 20.01 -15.26
C ASP A 4 11.38 18.51 -15.06
N VAL A 5 10.82 17.80 -16.04
CA VAL A 5 10.64 16.34 -15.99
C VAL A 5 12.02 15.66 -16.00
N GLY A 6 12.28 14.80 -15.01
CA GLY A 6 13.58 14.15 -14.85
C GLY A 6 14.57 14.92 -13.96
N LYS A 7 14.17 16.09 -13.44
CA LYS A 7 14.99 16.88 -12.51
C LYS A 7 14.51 16.77 -11.07
N SER A 8 15.46 16.85 -10.14
CA SER A 8 15.20 16.95 -8.72
C SER A 8 14.80 18.39 -8.37
N VAL A 9 13.50 18.67 -8.47
CA VAL A 9 12.95 19.97 -8.05
C VAL A 9 12.38 19.90 -6.65
N ALA A 10 12.27 21.06 -5.98
CA ALA A 10 11.68 21.15 -4.64
C ALA A 10 10.19 20.77 -4.66
N ARG A 11 9.70 20.14 -3.59
CA ARG A 11 8.29 19.85 -3.42
C ARG A 11 7.45 21.13 -3.37
N VAL A 12 6.32 21.14 -4.07
CA VAL A 12 5.37 22.28 -4.06
C VAL A 12 4.79 22.55 -2.66
N ASP A 13 4.72 21.53 -1.81
CA ASP A 13 4.19 21.58 -0.44
C ASP A 13 5.26 21.65 0.66
N ALA A 14 6.55 21.69 0.30
CA ALA A 14 7.65 21.62 1.26
C ALA A 14 7.64 22.78 2.24
N PHE A 15 7.46 24.00 1.75
CA PHE A 15 7.50 25.22 2.58
C PHE A 15 6.40 25.22 3.64
N ASP A 16 5.17 24.88 3.25
CA ASP A 16 4.05 24.85 4.18
C ASP A 16 4.21 23.76 5.23
N LYS A 17 4.77 22.60 4.87
CA LYS A 17 5.04 21.51 5.81
C LYS A 17 6.13 21.86 6.82
N VAL A 18 7.27 22.37 6.37
CA VAL A 18 8.38 22.68 7.28
C VAL A 18 8.15 23.92 8.16
N THR A 19 7.24 24.80 7.77
CA THR A 19 6.85 25.98 8.53
C THR A 19 5.60 25.81 9.39
N GLY A 20 4.94 24.63 9.33
CA GLY A 20 3.71 24.37 10.07
C GLY A 20 2.46 25.05 9.49
N ARG A 21 2.53 25.56 8.27
CA ARG A 21 1.38 26.16 7.57
C ARG A 21 0.45 25.11 6.95
N ALA A 22 1.00 23.95 6.59
CA ALA A 22 0.19 22.83 6.09
C ALA A 22 -0.84 22.42 7.13
N LYS A 23 -2.09 22.29 6.72
CA LYS A 23 -3.22 21.94 7.60
C LYS A 23 -3.67 20.51 7.37
N TYR A 24 -3.58 19.70 8.40
CA TYR A 24 -4.07 18.33 8.45
C TYR A 24 -5.52 18.29 8.95
N THR A 25 -6.13 17.14 8.96
CA THR A 25 -7.56 16.98 9.32
C THR A 25 -7.86 17.57 10.70
N ASP A 26 -7.01 17.33 11.70
CA ASP A 26 -7.23 17.86 13.05
C ASP A 26 -7.08 19.39 13.12
N ASP A 27 -6.17 19.97 12.37
CA ASP A 27 -5.92 21.41 12.33
C ASP A 27 -7.10 22.21 11.74
N LEU A 28 -7.94 21.56 10.93
CA LEU A 28 -9.10 22.18 10.27
C LEU A 28 -10.39 22.03 11.07
N CYS A 29 -10.42 21.12 12.05
CA CYS A 29 -11.61 20.88 12.85
C CYS A 29 -11.83 22.01 13.88
N ASP A 30 -13.02 22.59 13.90
CA ASP A 30 -13.37 23.60 14.89
C ASP A 30 -13.35 23.02 16.31
N ARG A 31 -12.90 23.82 17.27
CA ARG A 31 -12.76 23.42 18.68
C ARG A 31 -14.10 23.18 19.40
N SER A 32 -15.22 23.64 18.82
CA SER A 32 -16.58 23.37 19.30
C SER A 32 -17.11 21.99 18.91
N ALA A 33 -16.32 21.20 18.17
CA ALA A 33 -16.71 19.86 17.74
C ALA A 33 -17.03 18.95 18.93
N LEU A 34 -18.12 18.21 18.81
CA LEU A 34 -18.41 17.11 19.72
C LEU A 34 -17.38 15.99 19.51
N ILE A 35 -16.85 15.47 20.58
CA ILE A 35 -15.87 14.39 20.55
C ILE A 35 -16.58 13.05 20.56
N VAL A 36 -16.21 12.20 19.59
CA VAL A 36 -16.69 10.82 19.48
C VAL A 36 -15.61 9.86 19.95
N ARG A 37 -15.92 9.00 20.93
CA ARG A 37 -15.04 7.90 21.38
C ARG A 37 -15.74 6.58 21.22
N VAL A 38 -15.01 5.58 20.70
CA VAL A 38 -15.53 4.24 20.41
C VAL A 38 -15.34 3.34 21.64
N VAL A 39 -16.41 2.70 22.09
CA VAL A 39 -16.37 1.61 23.07
C VAL A 39 -16.10 0.30 22.34
N ARG A 40 -15.05 -0.40 22.74
CA ARG A 40 -14.58 -1.61 22.07
C ARG A 40 -14.84 -2.85 22.90
N SER A 41 -15.06 -3.98 22.20
CA SER A 41 -15.23 -5.29 22.82
C SER A 41 -13.98 -5.71 23.61
N LYS A 42 -14.21 -6.49 24.67
CA LYS A 42 -13.16 -7.08 25.52
C LYS A 42 -13.07 -8.60 25.39
N ILE A 43 -13.80 -9.17 24.43
CA ILE A 43 -13.77 -10.60 24.10
C ILE A 43 -13.39 -10.77 22.64
N ALA A 44 -12.85 -11.93 22.27
CA ALA A 44 -12.45 -12.22 20.89
C ALA A 44 -13.62 -12.69 20.02
N HIS A 45 -14.63 -13.36 20.59
CA HIS A 45 -15.77 -13.87 19.84
C HIS A 45 -17.00 -14.01 20.74
N GLY A 46 -18.17 -13.66 20.22
CA GLY A 46 -19.43 -13.78 20.94
C GLY A 46 -20.43 -12.69 20.62
N PHE A 47 -21.35 -12.47 21.54
CA PHE A 47 -22.43 -11.48 21.37
C PHE A 47 -22.47 -10.48 22.53
N VAL A 48 -22.83 -9.26 22.22
CA VAL A 48 -23.30 -8.29 23.23
C VAL A 48 -24.73 -8.68 23.61
N LYS A 49 -24.94 -9.14 24.85
CA LYS A 49 -26.27 -9.44 25.38
C LYS A 49 -27.02 -8.18 25.77
N SER A 50 -26.35 -7.34 26.57
CA SER A 50 -26.91 -6.09 27.04
C SER A 50 -25.83 -5.06 27.32
N MET A 51 -26.22 -3.77 27.30
CA MET A 51 -25.39 -2.64 27.72
C MET A 51 -26.14 -1.78 28.73
N ASP A 52 -25.53 -1.52 29.90
CA ASP A 52 -26.00 -0.50 30.83
C ASP A 52 -25.17 0.78 30.62
N ILE A 53 -25.83 1.80 30.10
CA ILE A 53 -25.27 3.14 29.84
C ILE A 53 -25.73 4.19 30.84
N SER A 54 -26.50 3.82 31.86
CA SER A 54 -27.18 4.74 32.79
C SER A 54 -26.19 5.65 33.54
N GLU A 55 -25.11 5.09 34.09
CA GLU A 55 -24.07 5.86 34.76
C GLU A 55 -23.23 6.70 33.77
N ALA A 56 -23.04 6.21 32.56
CA ALA A 56 -22.28 6.92 31.51
C ALA A 56 -23.03 8.17 31.04
N LEU A 57 -24.36 8.11 30.92
CA LEU A 57 -25.19 9.25 30.57
C LEU A 57 -25.22 10.35 31.65
N GLN A 58 -24.89 10.04 32.90
CA GLN A 58 -24.83 11.03 34.01
C GLN A 58 -23.52 11.81 34.03
N VAL A 59 -22.52 11.47 33.18
CA VAL A 59 -21.27 12.21 33.11
C VAL A 59 -21.53 13.58 32.51
N PRO A 60 -21.19 14.71 33.20
CA PRO A 60 -21.39 16.05 32.67
C PRO A 60 -20.65 16.23 31.33
N GLY A 61 -21.36 16.80 30.36
CA GLY A 61 -20.85 17.01 28.99
C GLY A 61 -21.11 15.85 28.03
N VAL A 62 -21.70 14.74 28.46
CA VAL A 62 -22.16 13.70 27.54
C VAL A 62 -23.42 14.15 26.83
N VAL A 63 -23.43 14.11 25.50
CA VAL A 63 -24.53 14.52 24.65
C VAL A 63 -25.41 13.32 24.27
N LYS A 64 -24.77 12.23 23.83
CA LYS A 64 -25.46 11.02 23.39
C LYS A 64 -24.52 9.79 23.49
N ILE A 65 -25.11 8.63 23.75
CA ILE A 65 -24.43 7.33 23.61
C ILE A 65 -25.26 6.52 22.61
N ILE A 66 -24.58 5.91 21.64
CA ILE A 66 -25.17 5.04 20.61
C ILE A 66 -24.55 3.67 20.77
N THR A 67 -25.38 2.64 20.86
CA THR A 67 -24.93 1.24 21.04
C THR A 67 -25.17 0.43 19.77
N CYS A 68 -24.65 -0.78 19.71
CA CYS A 68 -24.89 -1.72 18.61
C CYS A 68 -26.39 -2.11 18.45
N PHE A 69 -27.24 -1.74 19.42
CA PHE A 69 -28.70 -1.95 19.34
C PHE A 69 -29.43 -0.77 18.67
N ASP A 70 -28.76 0.37 18.50
CA ASP A 70 -29.36 1.65 18.04
C ASP A 70 -29.00 1.96 16.58
N VAL A 71 -28.13 1.16 15.93
CA VAL A 71 -27.67 1.40 14.57
C VAL A 71 -28.46 0.60 13.54
N PRO A 72 -28.59 1.10 12.30
CA PRO A 72 -29.20 0.34 11.21
C PRO A 72 -28.45 -0.98 10.93
N ASN A 73 -29.18 -2.04 10.65
CA ASN A 73 -28.61 -3.32 10.23
C ASN A 73 -28.32 -3.30 8.71
N ILE A 74 -27.43 -2.42 8.29
CA ILE A 74 -27.01 -2.25 6.90
C ILE A 74 -25.54 -2.65 6.81
N PRO A 75 -25.21 -3.86 6.29
CA PRO A 75 -23.82 -4.27 6.08
C PRO A 75 -23.22 -3.48 4.93
N PHE A 76 -21.95 -3.11 5.08
CA PHE A 76 -21.20 -2.39 4.06
C PHE A 76 -19.76 -2.94 3.92
N PRO A 77 -19.16 -2.80 2.71
CA PRO A 77 -17.77 -3.17 2.50
C PRO A 77 -16.86 -2.04 2.99
N THR A 78 -15.69 -2.39 3.53
CA THR A 78 -14.71 -1.37 3.93
C THR A 78 -13.61 -1.18 2.90
N ALA A 79 -13.36 -2.16 2.02
CA ALA A 79 -12.29 -2.12 1.04
C ALA A 79 -12.39 -0.93 0.08
N GLY A 80 -11.24 -0.31 -0.19
CA GLY A 80 -11.10 0.82 -1.10
C GLY A 80 -10.95 0.42 -2.55
N HIS A 81 -11.72 -0.54 -3.03
CA HIS A 81 -11.73 -0.90 -4.45
C HIS A 81 -12.77 -0.09 -5.23
N PRO A 82 -12.57 0.11 -6.55
CA PRO A 82 -13.60 0.64 -7.43
C PRO A 82 -14.87 -0.21 -7.37
N TRP A 83 -16.02 0.43 -7.48
CA TRP A 83 -17.28 -0.32 -7.60
C TRP A 83 -17.29 -1.14 -8.89
N SER A 84 -17.69 -2.42 -8.80
CA SER A 84 -17.93 -3.25 -9.96
C SER A 84 -19.42 -3.34 -10.26
N VAL A 85 -19.79 -3.22 -11.53
CA VAL A 85 -21.16 -3.50 -12.00
C VAL A 85 -21.48 -5.00 -11.94
N GLU A 86 -20.43 -5.84 -11.94
CA GLU A 86 -20.55 -7.29 -11.78
C GLU A 86 -20.54 -7.66 -10.31
N LYS A 87 -21.65 -8.23 -9.83
CA LYS A 87 -21.81 -8.58 -8.41
C LYS A 87 -20.70 -9.49 -7.86
N ALA A 88 -20.20 -10.41 -8.69
CA ALA A 88 -19.14 -11.35 -8.30
C ALA A 88 -17.77 -10.66 -8.05
N HIS A 89 -17.60 -9.42 -8.51
CA HIS A 89 -16.39 -8.62 -8.34
C HIS A 89 -16.57 -7.47 -7.32
N GLN A 90 -17.71 -7.41 -6.64
CA GLN A 90 -17.94 -6.44 -5.58
C GLN A 90 -17.24 -6.89 -4.28
N ASP A 91 -16.82 -5.92 -3.50
CA ASP A 91 -16.27 -6.18 -2.17
C ASP A 91 -17.32 -6.77 -1.23
N VAL A 92 -16.87 -7.63 -0.32
CA VAL A 92 -17.75 -8.27 0.66
C VAL A 92 -18.22 -7.24 1.70
N ALA A 93 -19.54 -7.14 1.85
CA ALA A 93 -20.19 -6.28 2.82
C ALA A 93 -20.47 -7.07 4.10
N ASP A 94 -19.50 -7.14 5.01
CA ASP A 94 -19.55 -7.96 6.22
C ASP A 94 -19.44 -7.14 7.52
N ARG A 95 -19.36 -5.80 7.44
CA ARG A 95 -19.25 -4.91 8.60
C ARG A 95 -20.49 -4.05 8.77
N LEU A 96 -20.86 -3.78 10.05
CA LEU A 96 -21.86 -2.80 10.45
C LEU A 96 -21.19 -1.57 11.05
N LEU A 97 -21.96 -0.47 11.26
CA LEU A 97 -21.49 0.72 11.98
C LEU A 97 -21.00 0.38 13.39
N LEU A 98 -21.78 -0.43 14.11
CA LEU A 98 -21.45 -1.00 15.42
C LEU A 98 -21.91 -2.46 15.41
N ASN A 99 -21.12 -3.38 15.97
CA ASN A 99 -21.34 -4.80 15.84
C ASN A 99 -21.89 -5.42 17.13
N LYS A 100 -23.06 -6.05 17.06
CA LYS A 100 -23.61 -6.86 18.14
C LYS A 100 -22.92 -8.24 18.22
N HIS A 101 -22.61 -8.84 17.06
CA HIS A 101 -21.80 -10.05 16.95
C HIS A 101 -20.33 -9.64 16.91
N ILE A 102 -19.62 -9.90 18.00
CA ILE A 102 -18.21 -9.61 18.18
C ILE A 102 -17.40 -10.70 17.49
N ARG A 103 -16.45 -10.32 16.64
CA ARG A 103 -15.62 -11.24 15.89
C ARG A 103 -14.13 -11.16 16.22
N TYR A 104 -13.70 -10.09 16.94
CA TYR A 104 -12.33 -9.98 17.43
C TYR A 104 -12.26 -9.09 18.68
N TYR A 105 -11.19 -9.19 19.44
CA TYR A 105 -10.92 -8.31 20.57
C TYR A 105 -10.65 -6.89 20.09
N GLY A 106 -11.51 -5.96 20.43
CA GLY A 106 -11.44 -4.57 19.98
C GLY A 106 -12.47 -4.19 18.91
N ASP A 107 -13.47 -5.05 18.64
CA ASP A 107 -14.57 -4.74 17.72
C ASP A 107 -15.44 -3.58 18.25
N ASP A 108 -15.99 -2.77 17.34
CA ASP A 108 -16.73 -1.55 17.66
C ASP A 108 -18.15 -1.90 18.13
N ILE A 109 -18.50 -1.58 19.37
CA ILE A 109 -19.80 -1.98 19.97
C ILE A 109 -20.67 -0.82 20.44
N ALA A 110 -20.11 0.34 20.73
CA ALA A 110 -20.82 1.57 21.03
C ALA A 110 -19.97 2.80 20.78
N VAL A 111 -20.58 3.99 20.74
CA VAL A 111 -19.89 5.28 20.73
C VAL A 111 -20.45 6.21 21.79
N VAL A 112 -19.59 7.02 22.38
CA VAL A 112 -19.92 8.14 23.25
C VAL A 112 -19.68 9.43 22.50
N ILE A 113 -20.66 10.31 22.46
CA ILE A 113 -20.60 11.67 21.91
C ILE A 113 -20.66 12.65 23.07
N ALA A 114 -19.63 13.47 23.24
CA ALA A 114 -19.54 14.41 24.36
C ALA A 114 -18.95 15.77 23.92
N GLU A 115 -19.12 16.79 24.74
CA GLU A 115 -18.62 18.15 24.50
C GLU A 115 -17.09 18.28 24.56
N ASN A 116 -16.42 17.33 25.19
CA ASN A 116 -14.95 17.29 25.30
C ASN A 116 -14.44 15.87 25.54
N ASP A 117 -13.15 15.70 25.38
CA ASP A 117 -12.49 14.39 25.46
C ASP A 117 -12.54 13.78 26.87
N ILE A 118 -12.45 14.60 27.92
CA ILE A 118 -12.49 14.13 29.31
C ILE A 118 -13.86 13.49 29.58
N ALA A 119 -14.95 14.17 29.24
CA ALA A 119 -16.30 13.64 29.38
C ALA A 119 -16.50 12.35 28.59
N ALA A 120 -16.04 12.32 27.32
CA ALA A 120 -16.15 11.16 26.45
C ALA A 120 -15.42 9.93 27.05
N VAL A 121 -14.18 10.10 27.51
CA VAL A 121 -13.38 9.01 28.11
C VAL A 121 -13.94 8.55 29.45
N GLN A 122 -14.42 9.49 30.29
CA GLN A 122 -15.06 9.13 31.57
C GLN A 122 -16.35 8.34 31.35
N ALA A 123 -17.17 8.75 30.42
CA ALA A 123 -18.41 8.04 30.07
C ALA A 123 -18.12 6.66 29.46
N MET A 124 -17.18 6.57 28.53
CA MET A 124 -16.76 5.30 27.91
C MET A 124 -16.38 4.25 28.95
N ARG A 125 -15.67 4.66 30.03
CA ARG A 125 -15.25 3.75 31.13
C ARG A 125 -16.43 3.29 32.02
N LYS A 126 -17.57 4.00 32.00
CA LYS A 126 -18.77 3.67 32.77
C LYS A 126 -19.79 2.84 31.99
N VAL A 127 -19.60 2.62 30.71
CA VAL A 127 -20.42 1.69 29.93
C VAL A 127 -20.14 0.27 30.43
N LYS A 128 -21.19 -0.41 30.90
CA LYS A 128 -21.12 -1.80 31.35
C LYS A 128 -21.70 -2.70 30.28
N VAL A 129 -20.97 -3.74 29.90
CA VAL A 129 -21.35 -4.64 28.82
C VAL A 129 -21.41 -6.06 29.34
N GLU A 130 -22.53 -6.74 29.11
CA GLU A 130 -22.70 -8.16 29.35
C GLU A 130 -22.49 -8.90 28.01
N TYR A 131 -21.60 -9.91 28.05
CA TYR A 131 -21.25 -10.69 26.87
C TYR A 131 -21.76 -12.14 26.98
N GLU A 132 -22.03 -12.72 25.83
CA GLU A 132 -22.09 -14.17 25.62
C GLU A 132 -20.85 -14.56 24.84
N GLU A 133 -19.90 -15.20 25.54
CA GLU A 133 -18.63 -15.58 24.92
C GLU A 133 -18.78 -16.89 24.14
N LEU A 134 -18.16 -16.96 22.97
CA LEU A 134 -18.07 -18.13 22.13
C LEU A 134 -16.61 -18.57 21.96
N PRO A 135 -16.35 -19.84 21.61
CA PRO A 135 -15.03 -20.29 21.19
C PRO A 135 -14.49 -19.44 20.04
N PHE A 136 -13.17 -19.25 19.99
CA PHE A 136 -12.51 -18.47 18.95
C PHE A 136 -11.30 -19.20 18.38
N VAL A 137 -10.83 -18.76 17.20
CA VAL A 137 -9.69 -19.34 16.50
C VAL A 137 -8.78 -18.23 15.95
N LEU A 138 -7.46 -18.37 16.18
CA LEU A 138 -6.46 -17.37 15.80
C LEU A 138 -5.53 -17.83 14.67
N ASP A 139 -5.52 -19.11 14.33
CA ASP A 139 -4.67 -19.67 13.28
C ASP A 139 -5.50 -19.95 12.02
N PRO A 140 -5.08 -19.49 10.84
CA PRO A 140 -5.87 -19.66 9.61
C PRO A 140 -6.00 -21.12 9.17
N ILE A 141 -5.01 -21.98 9.43
CA ILE A 141 -5.11 -23.41 9.06
C ILE A 141 -6.06 -24.12 10.01
N GLU A 142 -6.01 -23.80 11.32
CA GLU A 142 -6.95 -24.36 12.29
C GLU A 142 -8.38 -23.87 12.03
N ALA A 143 -8.55 -22.62 11.57
CA ALA A 143 -9.86 -22.05 11.24
C ALA A 143 -10.54 -22.75 10.05
N MET A 144 -9.77 -23.36 9.15
CA MET A 144 -10.30 -24.10 8.00
C MET A 144 -10.77 -25.52 8.34
N LYS A 145 -10.45 -26.04 9.52
CA LYS A 145 -10.80 -27.41 9.88
C LYS A 145 -12.30 -27.58 10.17
N ASP A 146 -12.83 -28.76 9.89
CA ASP A 146 -14.20 -29.10 10.25
C ASP A 146 -14.41 -28.95 11.75
N GLY A 147 -15.49 -28.28 12.13
CA GLY A 147 -15.84 -28.02 13.52
C GLY A 147 -15.10 -26.83 14.18
N ALA A 148 -14.27 -26.10 13.45
CA ALA A 148 -13.68 -24.84 13.93
C ALA A 148 -14.79 -23.80 14.22
N PRO A 149 -14.55 -22.86 15.15
CA PRO A 149 -15.47 -21.75 15.39
C PRO A 149 -15.76 -20.98 14.09
N GLN A 150 -17.06 -20.86 13.73
CA GLN A 150 -17.48 -20.16 12.51
C GLN A 150 -17.59 -18.67 12.79
N ILE A 151 -16.90 -17.84 11.98
CA ILE A 151 -16.82 -16.39 12.19
C ILE A 151 -17.89 -15.65 11.39
N HIS A 152 -18.13 -16.09 10.13
CA HIS A 152 -19.21 -15.63 9.26
C HIS A 152 -19.94 -16.85 8.70
N GLU A 153 -21.23 -16.93 8.92
CA GLU A 153 -22.04 -18.10 8.55
C GLU A 153 -22.05 -18.36 7.03
N GLU A 154 -21.89 -17.29 6.23
CA GLU A 154 -21.92 -17.36 4.77
C GLU A 154 -20.61 -17.93 4.16
N PHE A 155 -19.55 -18.12 4.96
CA PHE A 155 -18.24 -18.57 4.50
C PHE A 155 -17.83 -19.89 5.15
N PRO A 156 -18.24 -21.04 4.58
CA PRO A 156 -17.90 -22.36 5.14
C PRO A 156 -16.40 -22.51 5.38
N ASN A 157 -16.03 -23.15 6.49
CA ASN A 157 -14.64 -23.35 6.93
C ASN A 157 -13.86 -22.03 7.02
N ASN A 158 -14.54 -20.91 7.26
CA ASN A 158 -13.98 -19.58 7.36
C ASN A 158 -13.19 -19.11 6.11
N ILE A 159 -13.40 -19.73 4.95
CA ILE A 159 -12.72 -19.39 3.71
C ILE A 159 -13.43 -18.22 3.03
N LEU A 160 -12.86 -17.01 3.13
CA LEU A 160 -13.34 -15.82 2.44
C LEU A 160 -13.19 -15.97 0.92
N LYS A 161 -12.03 -16.45 0.48
CA LYS A 161 -11.71 -16.64 -0.95
C LYS A 161 -10.65 -17.71 -1.14
N HIS A 162 -10.86 -18.52 -2.18
CA HIS A 162 -9.84 -19.39 -2.77
C HIS A 162 -9.53 -18.90 -4.18
N THR A 163 -8.26 -18.80 -4.52
CA THR A 163 -7.77 -18.45 -5.85
C THR A 163 -6.69 -19.42 -6.26
N GLY A 164 -6.77 -19.98 -7.46
CA GLY A 164 -5.79 -20.95 -7.95
C GLY A 164 -5.20 -20.57 -9.31
N VAL A 165 -4.00 -21.05 -9.57
CA VAL A 165 -3.31 -20.99 -10.87
C VAL A 165 -2.82 -22.38 -11.22
N ASN A 166 -3.11 -22.81 -12.46
CA ASN A 166 -2.63 -24.07 -13.00
C ASN A 166 -1.99 -23.82 -14.39
N ILE A 167 -0.71 -24.09 -14.52
CA ILE A 167 0.07 -23.94 -15.75
C ILE A 167 0.73 -25.29 -16.07
N GLY A 168 0.62 -25.75 -17.32
CA GLY A 168 1.21 -27.01 -17.77
C GLY A 168 0.52 -28.25 -17.18
N ASN A 169 1.29 -29.28 -16.89
CA ASN A 169 0.81 -30.53 -16.29
C ASN A 169 1.73 -30.96 -15.14
N TYR A 170 1.48 -30.43 -13.95
CA TYR A 170 2.31 -30.67 -12.76
C TYR A 170 2.41 -32.16 -12.42
N GLU A 171 1.26 -32.88 -12.39
CA GLU A 171 1.21 -34.28 -11.97
C GLU A 171 1.99 -35.24 -12.91
N GLU A 172 2.10 -34.89 -14.17
CA GLU A 172 2.95 -35.65 -15.12
C GLU A 172 4.40 -35.24 -15.04
N ALA A 173 4.67 -33.95 -14.89
CA ALA A 173 6.01 -33.41 -14.86
C ALA A 173 6.86 -33.94 -13.68
N ILE A 174 6.25 -34.13 -12.51
CA ILE A 174 6.95 -34.64 -11.32
C ILE A 174 7.33 -36.11 -11.39
N LYS A 175 6.89 -36.85 -12.42
CA LYS A 175 7.26 -38.25 -12.66
C LYS A 175 8.59 -38.41 -13.41
N GLU A 176 9.18 -37.31 -13.88
CA GLU A 176 10.48 -37.34 -14.56
C GLU A 176 11.53 -37.94 -13.62
N PRO A 177 12.30 -38.97 -14.08
CA PRO A 177 13.29 -39.63 -13.24
C PRO A 177 14.48 -38.70 -12.89
N GLY A 178 14.99 -38.81 -11.66
CA GLY A 178 16.17 -38.06 -11.22
C GLY A 178 15.89 -36.63 -10.79
N LEU A 179 14.64 -36.24 -10.63
CA LEU A 179 14.29 -34.95 -10.03
C LEU A 179 14.62 -34.92 -8.54
N ILE A 180 15.08 -33.76 -8.09
CA ILE A 180 15.30 -33.44 -6.67
C ILE A 180 14.13 -32.57 -6.20
N CYS A 181 13.48 -32.99 -5.11
CA CYS A 181 12.36 -32.30 -4.49
C CYS A 181 12.87 -31.46 -3.32
N ILE A 182 12.55 -30.17 -3.33
CA ILE A 182 12.74 -29.25 -2.22
C ILE A 182 11.38 -28.80 -1.75
N ASP A 183 10.98 -29.17 -0.52
CA ASP A 183 9.66 -28.96 0.07
C ASP A 183 9.80 -28.25 1.41
N LYS A 184 9.26 -27.01 1.53
CA LYS A 184 9.48 -26.16 2.71
C LYS A 184 8.32 -25.25 3.03
N TRP A 185 8.20 -24.93 4.31
CA TRP A 185 7.26 -23.95 4.85
C TRP A 185 7.99 -22.64 5.16
N TYR A 186 7.25 -21.53 4.93
CA TYR A 186 7.68 -20.18 5.32
C TYR A 186 6.52 -19.44 5.98
N THR A 187 6.83 -18.60 6.98
CA THR A 187 5.80 -17.88 7.72
C THR A 187 6.17 -16.40 7.86
N THR A 188 5.20 -15.54 7.61
CA THR A 188 5.33 -14.11 7.85
C THR A 188 4.38 -13.66 8.95
N GLN A 189 4.79 -12.64 9.71
CA GLN A 189 4.06 -12.11 10.85
C GLN A 189 3.10 -10.98 10.50
N THR A 190 2.18 -10.69 11.42
CA THR A 190 1.35 -9.48 11.41
C THR A 190 2.17 -8.26 11.82
N VAL A 191 2.10 -7.17 11.05
CA VAL A 191 2.73 -5.88 11.38
C VAL A 191 1.77 -4.71 11.17
N GLN A 192 2.02 -3.59 11.87
CA GLN A 192 1.21 -2.37 11.79
C GLN A 192 1.89 -1.32 10.91
N HIS A 193 1.11 -0.49 10.24
CA HIS A 193 1.56 0.57 9.32
C HIS A 193 2.34 1.69 10.03
N CYS A 194 1.96 2.02 11.25
CA CYS A 194 2.57 3.05 12.09
C CYS A 194 2.68 4.43 11.42
N HIS A 195 1.70 4.82 10.58
CA HIS A 195 1.63 6.18 10.06
C HIS A 195 1.54 7.20 11.21
N ILE A 196 2.19 8.37 11.05
CA ILE A 196 2.31 9.37 12.13
C ILE A 196 0.95 9.95 12.47
N GLU A 197 0.18 10.43 11.48
CA GLU A 197 -1.20 10.85 11.66
C GLU A 197 -2.11 9.63 11.79
N ASN A 198 -2.80 9.47 12.92
CA ASN A 198 -3.80 8.42 13.12
C ASN A 198 -4.99 8.58 12.15
N HIS A 199 -5.92 7.62 12.15
CA HIS A 199 -7.19 7.83 11.47
C HIS A 199 -7.96 8.93 12.20
N ILE A 200 -8.37 9.94 11.45
CA ILE A 200 -9.16 11.04 11.94
C ILE A 200 -10.16 11.46 10.89
N ALA A 201 -11.40 11.68 11.31
CA ALA A 201 -12.46 12.26 10.51
C ALA A 201 -13.38 13.11 11.37
N TYR A 202 -13.95 14.14 10.79
CA TYR A 202 -15.07 14.86 11.38
C TYR A 202 -16.18 15.07 10.36
N ALA A 203 -17.42 15.12 10.83
CA ALA A 203 -18.60 15.24 9.99
C ALA A 203 -19.59 16.25 10.53
N TYR A 204 -20.34 16.90 9.63
CA TYR A 204 -21.42 17.85 9.91
C TYR A 204 -22.39 17.92 8.73
N GLU A 205 -23.60 18.45 8.97
CA GLU A 205 -24.56 18.70 7.89
C GLU A 205 -24.42 20.12 7.37
N GLU A 206 -24.38 20.28 6.05
CA GLU A 206 -24.33 21.57 5.36
C GLU A 206 -25.07 21.49 4.03
N ALA A 207 -25.96 22.46 3.76
CA ALA A 207 -26.68 22.56 2.49
C ALA A 207 -27.40 21.27 2.05
N GLY A 208 -27.93 20.50 3.01
CA GLY A 208 -28.65 19.26 2.77
C GLY A 208 -27.74 18.05 2.48
N LYS A 209 -26.43 18.18 2.70
CA LYS A 209 -25.47 17.10 2.57
C LYS A 209 -24.80 16.79 3.90
N ILE A 210 -24.37 15.54 4.06
CA ILE A 210 -23.40 15.19 5.08
C ILE A 210 -21.99 15.44 4.54
N VAL A 211 -21.28 16.37 5.15
CA VAL A 211 -19.90 16.73 4.82
C VAL A 211 -18.97 16.00 5.77
N ILE A 212 -17.95 15.32 5.22
CA ILE A 212 -16.95 14.59 5.98
C ILE A 212 -15.58 15.07 5.56
N VAL A 213 -14.78 15.52 6.51
CA VAL A 213 -13.36 15.81 6.30
C VAL A 213 -12.55 14.67 6.91
N SER A 214 -11.75 13.99 6.09
CA SER A 214 -11.06 12.76 6.50
C SER A 214 -9.66 12.66 5.93
N SER A 215 -8.77 12.05 6.72
CA SER A 215 -7.42 11.67 6.30
C SER A 215 -7.43 10.39 5.46
N THR A 216 -8.22 10.33 4.38
CA THR A 216 -8.40 9.16 3.52
C THR A 216 -7.54 9.17 2.27
N GLN A 217 -7.11 7.99 1.80
CA GLN A 217 -6.41 7.82 0.52
C GLN A 217 -7.37 7.78 -0.69
N ILE A 218 -8.70 7.66 -0.46
CA ILE A 218 -9.69 7.23 -1.46
C ILE A 218 -11.02 8.02 -1.37
N PRO A 219 -11.02 9.36 -1.42
CA PRO A 219 -12.19 10.18 -1.07
C PRO A 219 -13.46 9.82 -1.86
N HIS A 220 -13.36 9.58 -3.17
CA HIS A 220 -14.52 9.22 -3.98
C HIS A 220 -15.11 7.84 -3.65
N ILE A 221 -14.26 6.90 -3.22
CA ILE A 221 -14.72 5.58 -2.76
C ILE A 221 -15.37 5.70 -1.37
N VAL A 222 -14.79 6.50 -0.47
CA VAL A 222 -15.39 6.81 0.85
C VAL A 222 -16.78 7.40 0.67
N ARG A 223 -16.97 8.35 -0.27
CA ARG A 223 -18.29 8.91 -0.61
C ARG A 223 -19.32 7.83 -0.89
N ARG A 224 -18.99 6.88 -1.75
CA ARG A 224 -19.86 5.74 -2.08
C ARG A 224 -20.13 4.88 -0.84
N THR A 225 -19.08 4.48 -0.14
CA THR A 225 -19.20 3.54 1.00
C THR A 225 -19.98 4.13 2.15
N VAL A 226 -19.84 5.44 2.44
CA VAL A 226 -20.66 6.14 3.42
C VAL A 226 -22.13 6.11 3.00
N GLY A 227 -22.44 6.42 1.74
CA GLY A 227 -23.79 6.32 1.23
C GLY A 227 -24.40 4.91 1.35
N GLN A 228 -23.60 3.88 1.08
CA GLN A 228 -24.02 2.48 1.27
C GLN A 228 -24.28 2.14 2.74
N ALA A 229 -23.37 2.49 3.64
CA ALA A 229 -23.48 2.20 5.07
C ALA A 229 -24.65 2.93 5.76
N LEU A 230 -24.99 4.13 5.29
CA LEU A 230 -26.10 4.93 5.83
C LEU A 230 -27.42 4.74 5.07
N GLY A 231 -27.40 4.05 3.93
CA GLY A 231 -28.58 3.87 3.09
C GLY A 231 -29.08 5.17 2.45
N ILE A 232 -28.18 6.13 2.15
CA ILE A 232 -28.51 7.43 1.54
C ILE A 232 -27.90 7.56 0.14
N PRO A 233 -28.44 8.47 -0.73
CA PRO A 233 -27.83 8.72 -2.04
C PRO A 233 -26.38 9.18 -1.90
N TRP A 234 -25.52 8.66 -2.77
CA TRP A 234 -24.09 9.03 -2.74
C TRP A 234 -23.85 10.52 -3.03
N GLY A 235 -24.77 11.17 -3.76
CA GLY A 235 -24.77 12.61 -4.04
C GLY A 235 -25.00 13.49 -2.79
N ASP A 236 -25.60 12.92 -1.73
CA ASP A 236 -25.85 13.63 -0.47
C ASP A 236 -24.66 13.55 0.49
N VAL A 237 -23.56 12.89 0.06
CA VAL A 237 -22.31 12.78 0.80
C VAL A 237 -21.22 13.57 0.08
N ARG A 238 -20.53 14.45 0.81
CA ARG A 238 -19.36 15.20 0.35
C ARG A 238 -18.14 14.84 1.19
N ILE A 239 -17.07 14.41 0.56
CA ILE A 239 -15.80 14.10 1.23
C ILE A 239 -14.77 15.15 0.86
N ILE A 240 -14.08 15.68 1.87
CA ILE A 240 -12.96 16.61 1.71
C ILE A 240 -11.72 15.97 2.33
N LYS A 241 -10.67 15.86 1.54
CA LYS A 241 -9.36 15.31 1.94
C LYS A 241 -8.33 16.43 2.01
N PRO A 242 -7.89 16.85 3.21
CA PRO A 242 -6.77 17.79 3.37
C PRO A 242 -5.40 17.12 3.22
N TYR A 243 -4.31 17.72 3.69
CA TYR A 243 -3.03 17.03 3.82
C TYR A 243 -3.15 15.78 4.68
N ILE A 244 -2.37 14.74 4.34
CA ILE A 244 -2.37 13.45 5.03
C ILE A 244 -0.97 13.18 5.59
N GLY A 245 -0.91 12.81 6.88
CA GLY A 245 0.31 12.46 7.61
C GLY A 245 0.72 10.98 7.45
N GLY A 246 0.70 10.48 6.20
CA GLY A 246 1.01 9.09 5.87
C GLY A 246 -0.21 8.17 5.94
N GLY A 247 -0.16 7.05 5.23
CA GLY A 247 -1.24 6.07 5.20
C GLY A 247 -0.73 4.65 4.94
N PHE A 248 0.16 4.50 3.96
CA PHE A 248 0.80 3.24 3.58
C PHE A 248 -0.17 2.11 3.24
N GLY A 249 -1.43 2.44 2.93
CA GLY A 249 -2.52 1.49 2.68
C GLY A 249 -3.55 1.40 3.82
N ASN A 250 -3.23 1.78 5.06
CA ASN A 250 -4.19 1.73 6.16
C ASN A 250 -5.40 2.65 5.94
N LYS A 251 -5.18 3.82 5.33
CA LYS A 251 -6.22 4.79 5.01
C LYS A 251 -6.88 4.54 3.63
N GLN A 252 -6.72 3.32 3.09
CA GLN A 252 -7.38 2.83 1.88
C GLN A 252 -8.70 2.08 2.18
N ASP A 253 -9.04 1.88 3.46
CA ASP A 253 -10.33 1.36 3.89
C ASP A 253 -11.21 2.50 4.38
N THR A 254 -12.54 2.37 4.20
CA THR A 254 -13.53 3.24 4.82
C THR A 254 -13.92 2.68 6.18
N LEU A 255 -13.37 3.24 7.26
CA LEU A 255 -13.51 2.66 8.60
C LEU A 255 -14.43 3.45 9.52
N TYR A 256 -14.13 4.73 9.70
CA TYR A 256 -14.77 5.57 10.71
C TYR A 256 -15.61 6.71 10.10
N GLU A 257 -15.47 6.95 8.82
CA GLU A 257 -16.23 7.98 8.11
C GLU A 257 -17.75 7.73 8.18
N PRO A 258 -18.25 6.48 7.94
CA PRO A 258 -19.68 6.20 8.12
C PRO A 258 -20.14 6.40 9.56
N LEU A 259 -19.32 6.01 10.54
CA LEU A 259 -19.66 6.10 11.95
C LEU A 259 -19.73 7.55 12.44
N VAL A 260 -18.75 8.39 12.10
CA VAL A 260 -18.75 9.81 12.50
C VAL A 260 -19.86 10.58 11.79
N ALA A 261 -20.18 10.25 10.54
CA ALA A 261 -21.31 10.79 9.80
C ALA A 261 -22.63 10.44 10.50
N TYR A 262 -22.83 9.18 10.86
CA TYR A 262 -23.99 8.74 11.62
C TYR A 262 -24.10 9.47 12.97
N CYS A 263 -22.99 9.65 13.69
CA CYS A 263 -22.96 10.40 14.94
C CYS A 263 -23.46 11.86 14.74
N SER A 264 -22.97 12.55 13.71
CA SER A 264 -23.45 13.92 13.37
C SER A 264 -24.95 13.95 13.12
N MET A 265 -25.47 13.06 12.27
CA MET A 265 -26.90 12.95 11.99
C MET A 265 -27.72 12.72 13.28
N GLN A 266 -27.20 11.91 14.21
CA GLN A 266 -27.87 11.57 15.46
C GLN A 266 -27.91 12.72 16.50
N VAL A 267 -27.15 13.79 16.27
CA VAL A 267 -27.14 15.01 17.11
C VAL A 267 -27.59 16.25 16.34
N GLY A 268 -28.39 16.05 15.30
CA GLY A 268 -29.00 17.14 14.49
C GLY A 268 -28.04 17.87 13.59
N GLY A 269 -27.11 17.14 12.94
CA GLY A 269 -26.14 17.68 11.99
C GLY A 269 -24.98 18.45 12.61
N ARG A 270 -24.86 18.45 13.94
CA ARG A 270 -23.74 19.11 14.66
C ARG A 270 -22.39 18.50 14.28
N LEU A 271 -21.36 19.33 14.32
CA LEU A 271 -19.98 18.91 14.07
C LEU A 271 -19.55 17.85 15.09
N CYS A 272 -19.22 16.66 14.61
CA CYS A 272 -18.69 15.52 15.38
C CYS A 272 -17.31 15.15 14.89
N LYS A 273 -16.35 14.94 15.79
CA LYS A 273 -14.97 14.56 15.50
C LYS A 273 -14.65 13.19 16.10
N LEU A 274 -14.15 12.29 15.29
CA LEU A 274 -13.60 11.00 15.71
C LEU A 274 -12.12 10.98 15.38
N ASP A 275 -11.26 11.00 16.41
CA ASP A 275 -9.82 10.84 16.34
C ASP A 275 -9.45 9.56 17.09
N VAL A 276 -8.90 8.60 16.35
CA VAL A 276 -8.61 7.24 16.86
C VAL A 276 -7.27 7.27 17.61
N PRO A 277 -7.22 6.93 18.92
CA PRO A 277 -5.97 6.84 19.67
C PRO A 277 -4.99 5.84 19.06
N ARG A 278 -3.70 6.01 19.35
CA ARG A 278 -2.65 5.13 18.83
C ARG A 278 -2.86 3.66 19.23
N GLU A 279 -3.24 3.41 20.45
CA GLU A 279 -3.49 2.05 20.97
C GLU A 279 -4.65 1.38 20.23
N ASP A 280 -5.70 2.14 19.94
CA ASP A 280 -6.84 1.68 19.16
C ASP A 280 -6.47 1.46 17.69
N THR A 281 -5.59 2.30 17.14
CA THR A 281 -5.04 2.11 15.78
C THR A 281 -4.33 0.76 15.65
N PHE A 282 -3.60 0.31 16.67
CA PHE A 282 -2.98 -1.01 16.67
C PHE A 282 -3.99 -2.15 16.79
N ALA A 283 -5.01 -1.97 17.63
CA ALA A 283 -5.96 -3.04 17.95
C ALA A 283 -7.05 -3.24 16.91
N SER A 284 -7.54 -2.15 16.30
CA SER A 284 -8.80 -2.15 15.54
C SER A 284 -8.71 -1.64 14.10
N ASN A 285 -7.58 -1.05 13.71
CA ASN A 285 -7.33 -0.69 12.30
C ASN A 285 -6.76 -1.88 11.52
N ARG A 286 -6.42 -1.61 10.26
CA ARG A 286 -5.85 -2.64 9.38
C ARG A 286 -4.41 -2.94 9.75
N VAL A 287 -4.04 -4.21 9.55
CA VAL A 287 -2.68 -4.73 9.72
C VAL A 287 -2.23 -5.42 8.43
N ARG A 288 -0.92 -5.68 8.28
CA ARG A 288 -0.42 -6.55 7.22
C ARG A 288 -0.79 -8.00 7.52
N HIS A 289 -1.25 -8.73 6.52
CA HIS A 289 -1.56 -10.15 6.62
C HIS A 289 -0.34 -10.95 7.07
N ALA A 290 -0.51 -11.77 8.10
CA ALA A 290 0.36 -12.92 8.32
C ALA A 290 -0.02 -14.00 7.30
N ILE A 291 0.97 -14.62 6.66
CA ILE A 291 0.73 -15.65 5.66
C ILE A 291 1.66 -16.83 5.91
N LYS A 292 1.13 -18.03 5.84
CA LYS A 292 1.88 -19.27 5.81
C LYS A 292 1.98 -19.76 4.37
N TYR A 293 3.18 -20.12 3.95
CA TYR A 293 3.47 -20.58 2.60
C TYR A 293 4.05 -21.99 2.66
N HIS A 294 3.51 -22.90 1.86
CA HIS A 294 4.07 -24.20 1.57
C HIS A 294 4.55 -24.21 0.13
N ILE A 295 5.85 -24.34 -0.11
CA ILE A 295 6.47 -24.28 -1.42
C ILE A 295 7.21 -25.58 -1.71
N THR A 296 6.82 -26.23 -2.80
CA THR A 296 7.52 -27.42 -3.33
C THR A 296 8.10 -27.10 -4.70
N SER A 297 9.39 -27.37 -4.89
CA SER A 297 10.07 -27.24 -6.18
C SER A 297 10.71 -28.55 -6.59
N TRP A 298 10.47 -28.95 -7.82
CA TRP A 298 11.07 -30.13 -8.46
C TRP A 298 12.09 -29.65 -9.48
N CYS A 299 13.35 -29.96 -9.23
CA CYS A 299 14.48 -29.50 -10.04
C CYS A 299 15.29 -30.66 -10.61
N ARG A 300 15.83 -30.48 -11.81
CA ARG A 300 16.93 -31.31 -12.28
C ARG A 300 18.22 -31.01 -11.49
N PRO A 301 19.22 -31.90 -11.48
CA PRO A 301 20.49 -31.65 -10.78
C PRO A 301 21.22 -30.36 -11.21
N ASP A 302 20.98 -29.88 -12.43
CA ASP A 302 21.52 -28.60 -12.92
C ASP A 302 20.74 -27.37 -12.46
N GLY A 303 19.75 -27.55 -11.59
CA GLY A 303 18.89 -26.52 -11.06
C GLY A 303 17.71 -26.12 -11.95
N THR A 304 17.50 -26.74 -13.11
CA THR A 304 16.35 -26.42 -13.96
C THR A 304 15.03 -26.75 -13.25
N TYR A 305 14.16 -25.76 -13.05
CA TYR A 305 12.81 -25.98 -12.56
C TYR A 305 11.97 -26.80 -13.57
N VAL A 306 11.45 -27.93 -13.13
CA VAL A 306 10.55 -28.80 -13.91
C VAL A 306 9.10 -28.57 -13.50
N ALA A 307 8.83 -28.53 -12.20
CA ALA A 307 7.52 -28.29 -11.65
C ALA A 307 7.60 -27.56 -10.32
N ARG A 308 6.60 -26.74 -10.01
CA ARG A 308 6.53 -26.00 -8.76
C ARG A 308 5.10 -25.97 -8.22
N LYS A 309 4.99 -26.11 -6.89
CA LYS A 309 3.70 -25.98 -6.18
C LYS A 309 3.79 -24.90 -5.10
N LEU A 310 2.70 -24.16 -4.92
CA LEU A 310 2.55 -23.17 -3.87
C LEU A 310 1.19 -23.32 -3.20
N GLU A 311 1.18 -23.37 -1.88
CA GLU A 311 -0.03 -23.23 -1.07
C GLU A 311 0.14 -22.04 -0.12
N CYS A 312 -0.83 -21.12 -0.12
CA CYS A 312 -0.81 -19.92 0.72
C CYS A 312 -2.02 -19.90 1.65
N PHE A 313 -1.79 -19.69 2.94
CA PHE A 313 -2.85 -19.53 3.94
C PHE A 313 -2.73 -18.15 4.58
N SER A 314 -3.57 -17.23 4.10
CA SER A 314 -3.55 -15.81 4.51
C SER A 314 -4.53 -15.58 5.65
N ASP A 315 -4.02 -15.11 6.79
CA ASP A 315 -4.80 -14.72 7.96
C ASP A 315 -5.47 -13.38 7.71
N GLN A 316 -6.79 -13.39 7.53
CA GLN A 316 -7.59 -12.20 7.22
C GLN A 316 -7.99 -11.42 8.46
N GLY A 317 -8.03 -12.06 9.60
CA GLY A 317 -8.73 -11.51 10.76
C GLY A 317 -10.24 -11.55 10.59
N ALA A 318 -10.95 -10.67 11.29
CA ALA A 318 -12.38 -10.79 11.51
C ALA A 318 -13.30 -10.32 10.38
N TYR A 319 -12.83 -9.51 9.45
CA TYR A 319 -13.63 -8.92 8.36
C TYR A 319 -12.86 -8.91 7.05
N ALA A 320 -13.59 -8.91 5.91
CA ALA A 320 -13.03 -9.12 4.58
C ALA A 320 -12.00 -8.08 4.12
N SER A 321 -12.26 -6.78 4.31
CA SER A 321 -11.38 -5.73 3.80
C SER A 321 -10.87 -6.06 2.37
N HIS A 322 -9.56 -5.96 2.14
CA HIS A 322 -8.88 -6.25 0.87
C HIS A 322 -8.41 -7.72 0.71
N GLY A 323 -8.71 -8.60 1.68
CA GLY A 323 -8.06 -9.91 1.80
C GLY A 323 -8.15 -10.80 0.56
N HIS A 324 -9.31 -10.80 -0.10
CA HIS A 324 -9.54 -11.59 -1.30
C HIS A 324 -8.61 -11.25 -2.48
N SER A 325 -8.03 -10.06 -2.51
CA SER A 325 -7.15 -9.59 -3.59
C SER A 325 -5.66 -9.62 -3.22
N ILE A 326 -5.32 -9.49 -1.93
CA ILE A 326 -3.93 -9.34 -1.46
C ILE A 326 -3.11 -10.61 -1.68
N VAL A 327 -3.64 -11.76 -1.25
CA VAL A 327 -2.93 -13.04 -1.41
C VAL A 327 -2.88 -13.45 -2.89
N ALA A 328 -3.90 -13.14 -3.67
CA ALA A 328 -3.94 -13.41 -5.10
C ALA A 328 -2.85 -12.62 -5.86
N LYS A 329 -2.61 -11.35 -5.51
CA LYS A 329 -1.52 -10.55 -6.09
C LYS A 329 -0.16 -11.16 -5.74
N GLY A 330 0.05 -11.57 -4.48
CA GLY A 330 1.25 -12.27 -4.05
C GLY A 330 1.49 -13.57 -4.82
N MET A 331 0.45 -14.40 -4.95
CA MET A 331 0.51 -15.65 -5.71
C MET A 331 0.87 -15.43 -7.18
N GLY A 332 0.36 -14.37 -7.82
CA GLY A 332 0.70 -14.02 -9.21
C GLY A 332 2.21 -13.84 -9.43
N CYS A 333 2.93 -13.35 -8.43
CA CYS A 333 4.38 -13.22 -8.48
C CYS A 333 5.09 -14.58 -8.64
N PHE A 334 4.57 -15.63 -8.02
CA PHE A 334 5.15 -16.98 -8.07
C PHE A 334 5.24 -17.55 -9.48
N SER A 335 4.25 -17.29 -10.33
CA SER A 335 4.23 -17.78 -11.71
C SER A 335 5.01 -16.89 -12.70
N GLN A 336 5.30 -15.64 -12.34
CA GLN A 336 5.84 -14.66 -13.28
C GLN A 336 7.33 -14.35 -13.04
N MET A 337 7.77 -14.22 -11.79
CA MET A 337 9.14 -13.81 -11.47
C MET A 337 10.18 -14.80 -11.99
N TYR A 338 10.00 -16.07 -11.70
CA TYR A 338 10.80 -17.19 -12.22
C TYR A 338 9.88 -18.14 -12.97
N PRO A 339 9.60 -17.91 -14.25
CA PRO A 339 8.69 -18.74 -15.03
C PRO A 339 9.09 -20.22 -15.01
N CYS A 340 8.12 -21.09 -14.80
CA CYS A 340 8.29 -22.55 -14.79
C CYS A 340 7.20 -23.16 -15.68
N PRO A 341 7.50 -24.23 -16.45
CA PRO A 341 6.53 -24.79 -17.37
C PRO A 341 5.33 -25.48 -16.69
N ASN A 342 5.49 -25.93 -15.44
CA ASN A 342 4.42 -26.63 -14.72
C ASN A 342 4.28 -26.04 -13.31
N ILE A 343 3.16 -25.37 -13.06
CA ILE A 343 2.86 -24.69 -11.78
C ILE A 343 1.45 -25.03 -11.33
N ILE A 344 1.32 -25.41 -10.06
CA ILE A 344 0.06 -25.36 -9.32
C ILE A 344 0.26 -24.37 -8.16
N ALA A 345 -0.66 -23.43 -8.04
CA ALA A 345 -0.65 -22.51 -6.91
C ALA A 345 -2.08 -22.32 -6.39
N ASP A 346 -2.24 -22.46 -5.07
CA ASP A 346 -3.50 -22.27 -4.35
C ASP A 346 -3.31 -21.24 -3.23
N ALA A 347 -4.18 -20.25 -3.18
CA ALA A 347 -4.16 -19.20 -2.18
C ALA A 347 -5.51 -19.10 -1.47
N TYR A 348 -5.51 -19.32 -0.17
CA TYR A 348 -6.66 -19.24 0.70
C TYR A 348 -6.59 -17.98 1.55
N THR A 349 -7.65 -17.18 1.54
CA THR A 349 -7.86 -16.08 2.50
C THR A 349 -8.85 -16.57 3.54
N VAL A 350 -8.45 -16.56 4.80
CA VAL A 350 -9.17 -17.24 5.89
C VAL A 350 -9.49 -16.27 7.00
N TYR A 351 -10.75 -16.21 7.41
CA TYR A 351 -11.17 -15.45 8.59
C TYR A 351 -10.62 -16.07 9.87
N THR A 352 -10.24 -15.20 10.80
CA THR A 352 -9.82 -15.54 12.17
C THR A 352 -10.35 -14.49 13.15
N ASN A 353 -10.31 -14.79 14.45
CA ASN A 353 -10.75 -13.84 15.48
C ASN A 353 -9.65 -12.85 15.89
N LYS A 354 -8.94 -12.29 14.91
CA LYS A 354 -7.90 -11.27 15.09
C LYS A 354 -8.29 -9.91 14.51
N SER A 355 -7.48 -8.90 14.81
CA SER A 355 -7.52 -7.61 14.12
C SER A 355 -7.50 -7.79 12.61
N VAL A 356 -8.28 -6.99 11.91
CA VAL A 356 -8.53 -7.16 10.47
C VAL A 356 -7.27 -6.85 9.66
N ALA A 357 -6.87 -7.76 8.81
CA ALA A 357 -5.81 -7.51 7.86
C ALA A 357 -6.34 -6.78 6.61
N GLY A 358 -5.53 -5.90 6.04
CA GLY A 358 -5.90 -5.07 4.89
C GLY A 358 -4.70 -4.66 4.07
N ALA A 359 -4.90 -3.64 3.24
CA ALA A 359 -3.84 -3.11 2.37
C ALA A 359 -2.69 -2.55 3.21
N MET A 360 -1.47 -2.97 2.91
CA MET A 360 -0.24 -2.35 3.38
C MET A 360 0.80 -2.36 2.28
N ARG A 361 1.60 -1.31 2.18
CA ARG A 361 2.65 -1.04 1.17
C ARG A 361 3.28 -2.33 0.63
N GLY A 362 3.08 -2.61 -0.66
CA GLY A 362 3.50 -3.84 -1.34
C GLY A 362 2.39 -4.89 -1.54
N TYR A 363 1.23 -4.80 -0.85
CA TYR A 363 -0.02 -5.54 -1.10
C TYR A 363 0.17 -7.04 -1.34
N GLY A 364 0.76 -7.76 -0.36
CA GLY A 364 1.03 -9.20 -0.41
C GLY A 364 2.41 -9.57 -0.97
N ILE A 365 3.02 -8.73 -1.81
CA ILE A 365 4.33 -9.01 -2.41
C ILE A 365 5.46 -9.11 -1.37
N PRO A 366 5.57 -8.26 -0.32
CA PRO A 366 6.63 -8.41 0.69
C PRO A 366 6.65 -9.78 1.37
N GLN A 367 5.45 -10.32 1.66
CA GLN A 367 5.29 -11.64 2.27
C GLN A 367 5.73 -12.73 1.29
N THR A 368 5.21 -12.66 0.04
CA THR A 368 5.56 -13.63 -1.00
C THR A 368 7.04 -13.57 -1.37
N MET A 369 7.64 -12.37 -1.45
CA MET A 369 9.07 -12.24 -1.75
C MET A 369 9.93 -12.85 -0.65
N PHE A 370 9.56 -12.71 0.63
CA PHE A 370 10.27 -13.39 1.71
C PHE A 370 10.26 -14.90 1.50
N ALA A 371 9.09 -15.51 1.32
CA ALA A 371 8.98 -16.96 1.14
C ALA A 371 9.68 -17.44 -0.14
N TYR A 372 9.48 -16.71 -1.23
CA TYR A 372 9.90 -17.11 -2.56
C TYR A 372 11.40 -16.99 -2.78
N GLU A 373 12.01 -15.88 -2.38
CA GLU A 373 13.44 -15.66 -2.49
C GLU A 373 14.24 -16.46 -1.44
N SER A 374 13.66 -16.70 -0.25
CA SER A 374 14.22 -17.63 0.72
C SER A 374 14.22 -19.07 0.20
N HIS A 375 13.13 -19.51 -0.42
CA HIS A 375 13.03 -20.83 -1.04
C HIS A 375 14.01 -20.98 -2.21
N THR A 376 14.16 -19.94 -3.02
CA THR A 376 15.12 -19.92 -4.14
C THR A 376 16.55 -20.12 -3.64
N GLU A 377 16.92 -19.45 -2.54
CA GLU A 377 18.23 -19.61 -1.92
C GLU A 377 18.42 -21.02 -1.31
N ASP A 378 17.37 -21.55 -0.68
CA ASP A 378 17.39 -22.91 -0.12
C ASP A 378 17.51 -23.99 -1.21
N VAL A 379 16.90 -23.76 -2.39
CA VAL A 379 17.12 -24.62 -3.59
C VAL A 379 18.57 -24.56 -4.04
N CYS A 380 19.18 -23.39 -4.13
CA CYS A 380 20.58 -23.23 -4.50
C CYS A 380 21.49 -23.96 -3.52
N LYS A 381 21.25 -23.81 -2.21
CA LYS A 381 22.01 -24.52 -1.16
C LYS A 381 21.86 -26.04 -1.29
N ALA A 382 20.63 -26.54 -1.43
CA ALA A 382 20.34 -27.98 -1.51
C ALA A 382 20.99 -28.65 -2.74
N LEU A 383 21.09 -27.90 -3.85
CA LEU A 383 21.69 -28.37 -5.09
C LEU A 383 23.17 -28.01 -5.23
N ASN A 384 23.73 -27.27 -4.25
CA ASN A 384 25.12 -26.74 -4.29
C ASN A 384 25.37 -25.90 -5.55
N LEU A 385 24.47 -24.98 -5.88
CA LEU A 385 24.51 -24.08 -7.04
C LEU A 385 24.81 -22.66 -6.62
N ASP A 386 25.46 -21.90 -7.52
CA ASP A 386 25.65 -20.46 -7.33
C ASP A 386 24.31 -19.72 -7.42
N PRO A 387 23.93 -18.92 -6.39
CA PRO A 387 22.64 -18.26 -6.35
C PRO A 387 22.47 -17.15 -7.39
N ILE A 388 23.55 -16.57 -7.91
CA ILE A 388 23.50 -15.56 -8.97
C ILE A 388 23.23 -16.26 -10.31
N GLU A 389 24.02 -17.29 -10.65
CA GLU A 389 23.86 -18.05 -11.89
C GLU A 389 22.48 -18.72 -11.96
N PHE A 390 22.00 -19.22 -10.82
CA PHE A 390 20.65 -19.79 -10.72
C PHE A 390 19.57 -18.76 -11.07
N ARG A 391 19.66 -17.55 -10.52
CA ARG A 391 18.72 -16.47 -10.84
C ARG A 391 18.82 -16.04 -12.30
N TYR A 392 20.01 -15.84 -12.85
CA TYR A 392 20.19 -15.53 -14.28
C TYR A 392 19.56 -16.56 -15.22
N LYS A 393 19.54 -17.83 -14.81
CA LYS A 393 18.91 -18.91 -15.57
C LYS A 393 17.38 -18.82 -15.58
N HIS A 394 16.76 -18.32 -14.51
CA HIS A 394 15.32 -18.45 -14.26
C HIS A 394 14.53 -17.15 -14.27
N ILE A 395 15.17 -15.97 -14.15
CA ILE A 395 14.46 -14.70 -14.16
C ILE A 395 13.65 -14.52 -15.44
N MET A 396 12.54 -13.79 -15.31
CA MET A 396 11.66 -13.46 -16.44
C MET A 396 12.46 -12.84 -17.58
N PRO A 397 12.50 -13.48 -18.77
CA PRO A 397 13.28 -12.97 -19.89
C PRO A 397 12.62 -11.79 -20.57
N LYS A 398 13.41 -10.99 -21.28
CA LYS A 398 12.90 -10.02 -22.25
C LYS A 398 11.97 -10.70 -23.26
N GLY A 399 10.85 -10.07 -23.58
CA GLY A 399 9.82 -10.62 -24.45
C GLY A 399 8.81 -11.55 -23.76
N PHE A 400 8.98 -11.85 -22.48
CA PHE A 400 7.96 -12.57 -21.73
C PHE A 400 6.64 -11.81 -21.75
N MET A 401 5.55 -12.50 -22.02
CA MET A 401 4.19 -11.96 -22.00
C MET A 401 3.34 -12.77 -21.03
N ASP A 402 2.74 -12.08 -20.07
CA ASP A 402 1.81 -12.70 -19.14
C ASP A 402 0.54 -13.21 -19.84
N GLY A 403 0.15 -14.43 -19.55
CA GLY A 403 -1.00 -15.08 -20.17
C GLY A 403 -2.34 -14.41 -19.87
N PHE A 404 -2.46 -13.76 -18.71
CA PHE A 404 -3.70 -13.14 -18.24
C PHE A 404 -3.77 -11.65 -18.58
N SER A 405 -2.83 -10.85 -18.09
CA SER A 405 -2.82 -9.39 -18.25
C SER A 405 -2.32 -8.93 -19.63
N LYS A 406 -1.66 -9.84 -20.38
CA LYS A 406 -0.97 -9.54 -21.65
C LYS A 406 0.14 -8.50 -21.51
N ASN A 407 0.62 -8.25 -20.29
CA ASN A 407 1.80 -7.43 -20.06
C ASN A 407 3.02 -8.05 -20.71
N VAL A 408 3.86 -7.20 -21.26
CA VAL A 408 5.12 -7.60 -21.91
C VAL A 408 6.31 -7.05 -21.13
N ASN A 409 7.30 -7.90 -20.90
CA ASN A 409 8.60 -7.46 -20.41
C ASN A 409 9.45 -6.95 -21.60
N TYR A 410 9.59 -5.65 -21.74
CA TYR A 410 10.27 -5.03 -22.89
C TYR A 410 11.80 -5.01 -22.77
N TYR A 411 12.38 -5.21 -21.57
CA TYR A 411 13.80 -5.01 -21.30
C TYR A 411 14.39 -6.14 -20.47
N ASP A 412 15.71 -6.25 -20.41
CA ASP A 412 16.41 -7.16 -19.49
C ASP A 412 16.62 -6.55 -18.09
N SER A 413 15.62 -5.79 -17.62
CA SER A 413 15.69 -4.99 -16.39
C SER A 413 16.09 -5.79 -15.15
N TYR A 414 15.68 -7.06 -15.05
CA TYR A 414 16.10 -7.94 -13.95
C TYR A 414 17.60 -8.12 -13.91
N ARG A 415 18.19 -8.49 -15.06
CA ARG A 415 19.64 -8.70 -15.19
C ARG A 415 20.38 -7.40 -14.91
N GLU A 416 19.95 -6.30 -15.50
CA GLU A 416 20.58 -5.00 -15.32
C GLU A 416 20.55 -4.54 -13.85
N CYS A 417 19.43 -4.75 -13.14
CA CYS A 417 19.34 -4.46 -11.70
C CYS A 417 20.26 -5.37 -10.86
N MET A 418 20.34 -6.66 -11.19
CA MET A 418 21.25 -7.59 -10.51
C MET A 418 22.72 -7.21 -10.74
N ASP A 419 23.11 -6.97 -11.99
CA ASP A 419 24.49 -6.61 -12.37
C ASP A 419 24.95 -5.35 -11.63
N GLU A 420 24.10 -4.32 -11.58
CA GLU A 420 24.39 -3.07 -10.87
C GLU A 420 24.46 -3.28 -9.36
N ALA A 421 23.55 -4.07 -8.76
CA ALA A 421 23.57 -4.38 -7.33
C ALA A 421 24.83 -5.16 -6.94
N ILE A 422 25.21 -6.18 -7.72
CA ILE A 422 26.41 -6.98 -7.54
C ILE A 422 27.68 -6.11 -7.63
N ARG A 423 27.75 -5.25 -8.65
CA ARG A 423 28.87 -4.32 -8.87
C ARG A 423 29.04 -3.33 -7.71
N ARG A 424 27.93 -2.69 -7.27
CA ARG A 424 27.96 -1.65 -6.22
C ARG A 424 28.37 -2.19 -4.87
N THR A 425 28.03 -3.43 -4.58
CA THR A 425 28.28 -4.06 -3.27
C THR A 425 29.55 -4.89 -3.22
N ASP A 426 30.22 -5.08 -4.34
CA ASP A 426 31.34 -6.04 -4.48
C ASP A 426 30.91 -7.45 -4.03
N PHE A 427 29.68 -7.83 -4.41
CA PHE A 427 28.98 -9.01 -3.91
C PHE A 427 29.83 -10.29 -4.07
N THR A 428 30.33 -10.56 -5.26
CA THR A 428 31.05 -11.81 -5.56
C THR A 428 32.30 -11.99 -4.71
N ALA A 429 33.10 -10.92 -4.53
CA ALA A 429 34.31 -10.98 -3.72
C ALA A 429 33.97 -11.14 -2.23
N LYS A 430 32.98 -10.40 -1.73
CA LYS A 430 32.55 -10.51 -0.33
C LYS A 430 31.89 -11.85 -0.04
N HIS A 431 31.03 -12.34 -0.95
CA HIS A 431 30.37 -13.63 -0.79
C HIS A 431 31.41 -14.74 -0.61
N LYS A 432 32.47 -14.76 -1.45
CA LYS A 432 33.58 -15.68 -1.33
C LYS A 432 34.39 -15.47 -0.04
N ALA A 433 34.63 -14.21 0.36
CA ALA A 433 35.39 -13.90 1.57
C ALA A 433 34.69 -14.31 2.87
N TYR A 434 33.36 -14.40 2.83
CA TYR A 434 32.53 -14.76 4.00
C TYR A 434 32.18 -16.26 4.07
N GLU A 435 32.71 -17.09 3.21
CA GLU A 435 32.51 -18.53 3.30
C GLU A 435 33.21 -19.13 4.52
N ASN A 436 32.66 -20.23 5.06
CA ASN A 436 33.27 -21.11 6.08
C ASN A 436 33.73 -20.43 7.38
N GLN A 437 33.05 -19.35 7.81
CA GLN A 437 33.34 -18.67 9.07
C GLN A 437 32.89 -19.50 10.28
N THR A 438 33.76 -19.59 11.32
CA THR A 438 33.51 -20.36 12.55
C THR A 438 33.53 -19.53 13.83
N GLY A 439 33.89 -18.26 13.76
CA GLY A 439 33.98 -17.35 14.93
C GLY A 439 32.61 -16.98 15.54
N PRO A 440 32.63 -16.32 16.71
CA PRO A 440 31.42 -15.85 17.38
C PRO A 440 30.73 -14.66 16.64
N ILE A 441 31.50 -13.92 15.85
CA ILE A 441 31.02 -12.87 14.98
C ILE A 441 31.26 -13.29 13.56
N ARG A 442 30.18 -13.36 12.77
CA ARG A 442 30.24 -13.79 11.38
C ARG A 442 29.61 -12.77 10.47
N LYS A 443 30.18 -12.56 9.29
CA LYS A 443 29.62 -11.66 8.27
C LYS A 443 28.95 -12.49 7.18
N GLY A 444 27.95 -11.89 6.56
CA GLY A 444 27.29 -12.47 5.40
C GLY A 444 26.76 -11.41 4.46
N ILE A 445 26.66 -11.76 3.21
CA ILE A 445 26.06 -10.95 2.16
C ILE A 445 25.00 -11.76 1.41
N GLY A 446 23.82 -11.22 1.25
CA GLY A 446 22.70 -11.90 0.59
C GLY A 446 22.01 -11.01 -0.43
N LEU A 447 21.48 -11.65 -1.47
CA LEU A 447 20.80 -11.01 -2.57
C LEU A 447 19.36 -11.50 -2.65
N ALA A 448 18.43 -10.60 -3.01
CA ALA A 448 17.07 -10.94 -3.37
C ALA A 448 16.58 -10.04 -4.51
N CYS A 449 15.95 -10.66 -5.49
CA CYS A 449 15.27 -9.94 -6.55
C CYS A 449 13.83 -9.60 -6.15
N PHE A 450 13.21 -8.68 -6.86
CA PHE A 450 11.78 -8.42 -6.71
C PHE A 450 11.11 -8.04 -8.02
N TRP A 451 9.83 -8.30 -8.04
CA TRP A 451 8.92 -8.01 -9.11
C TRP A 451 7.71 -7.25 -8.57
N TYR A 452 7.15 -6.35 -9.36
CA TYR A 452 5.92 -5.66 -9.01
C TYR A 452 5.13 -5.31 -10.27
N ASN A 453 3.83 -5.60 -10.25
CA ASN A 453 2.92 -5.24 -11.32
C ASN A 453 2.25 -3.89 -11.00
N THR A 454 2.47 -2.88 -11.85
CA THR A 454 1.96 -1.52 -11.68
C THR A 454 0.45 -1.50 -11.87
N ALA A 455 -0.28 -0.76 -11.01
CA ALA A 455 -1.73 -0.63 -11.09
C ALA A 455 -2.49 -1.96 -10.89
N VAL A 456 -3.76 -2.03 -11.27
CA VAL A 456 -4.64 -3.19 -11.00
C VAL A 456 -5.33 -3.76 -12.25
N TRP A 457 -5.10 -3.19 -13.43
CA TRP A 457 -5.63 -3.75 -14.69
C TRP A 457 -5.04 -5.15 -14.95
N PRO A 458 -5.79 -6.13 -15.45
CA PRO A 458 -7.22 -6.10 -15.83
C PRO A 458 -8.18 -6.57 -14.72
N ILE A 459 -7.71 -6.76 -13.50
CA ILE A 459 -8.50 -7.33 -12.38
C ILE A 459 -9.62 -6.38 -11.94
N SER A 460 -9.36 -5.06 -12.01
CA SER A 460 -10.30 -4.02 -11.59
C SER A 460 -10.25 -2.82 -12.54
N LEU A 461 -11.24 -1.92 -12.40
CA LEU A 461 -11.27 -0.65 -13.12
C LEU A 461 -9.99 0.14 -12.84
N GLU A 462 -9.39 0.67 -13.90
CA GLU A 462 -8.16 1.47 -13.79
C GLU A 462 -8.25 2.69 -14.70
N HIS A 463 -8.54 3.84 -14.12
CA HIS A 463 -8.63 5.11 -14.82
C HIS A 463 -8.18 6.27 -13.94
N SER A 464 -7.97 7.42 -14.55
CA SER A 464 -7.74 8.71 -13.90
C SER A 464 -8.46 9.81 -14.65
N SER A 465 -8.92 10.82 -13.91
CA SER A 465 -9.49 12.04 -14.48
C SER A 465 -8.66 13.26 -14.09
N CYS A 466 -8.55 14.20 -15.04
CA CYS A 466 -7.76 15.40 -14.88
C CYS A 466 -8.52 16.60 -15.44
N ARG A 467 -8.51 17.71 -14.71
CA ARG A 467 -8.99 19.02 -15.15
C ARG A 467 -7.87 20.02 -15.08
N MET A 468 -7.72 20.82 -16.15
CA MET A 468 -6.79 21.95 -16.23
C MET A 468 -7.56 23.23 -16.57
N VAL A 469 -7.27 24.28 -15.85
CA VAL A 469 -7.88 25.59 -16.00
C VAL A 469 -6.76 26.62 -16.15
N MET A 470 -6.77 27.41 -17.21
CA MET A 470 -5.85 28.53 -17.35
C MET A 470 -6.35 29.70 -16.51
N ASN A 471 -5.50 30.24 -15.65
CA ASN A 471 -5.77 31.45 -14.89
C ASN A 471 -5.52 32.70 -15.73
N GLN A 472 -5.98 33.88 -15.26
CA GLN A 472 -5.86 35.14 -15.98
C GLN A 472 -4.41 35.60 -16.23
N ASP A 473 -3.48 35.10 -15.45
CA ASP A 473 -2.04 35.38 -15.56
C ASP A 473 -1.27 34.35 -16.39
N GLY A 474 -1.99 33.41 -17.03
CA GLY A 474 -1.39 32.35 -17.86
C GLY A 474 -0.88 31.14 -17.10
N THR A 475 -0.97 31.10 -15.78
CA THR A 475 -0.67 29.91 -14.96
C THR A 475 -1.79 28.88 -15.09
N ILE A 476 -1.51 27.63 -14.75
CA ILE A 476 -2.47 26.52 -14.86
C ILE A 476 -2.86 26.02 -13.50
N GLN A 477 -4.16 26.00 -13.20
CA GLN A 477 -4.71 25.24 -12.09
C GLN A 477 -4.90 23.78 -12.51
N LEU A 478 -4.32 22.83 -11.77
CA LEU A 478 -4.42 21.40 -12.02
C LEU A 478 -5.23 20.73 -10.94
N GLN A 479 -6.24 19.97 -11.34
CA GLN A 479 -7.03 19.10 -10.48
C GLN A 479 -6.95 17.65 -10.98
N VAL A 480 -6.62 16.71 -10.10
CA VAL A 480 -6.61 15.27 -10.38
C VAL A 480 -7.40 14.54 -9.30
N GLY A 481 -8.01 13.41 -9.64
CA GLY A 481 -8.80 12.63 -8.70
C GLY A 481 -7.96 11.77 -7.73
N GLU A 482 -6.67 11.60 -8.02
CA GLU A 482 -5.73 10.83 -7.20
C GLU A 482 -5.10 11.69 -6.09
N THR A 483 -4.76 11.05 -4.96
CA THR A 483 -4.46 11.73 -3.71
C THR A 483 -2.96 11.85 -3.40
N GLU A 484 -2.51 13.04 -2.98
CA GLU A 484 -1.26 13.23 -2.25
C GLU A 484 -1.42 12.72 -0.81
N ILE A 485 -0.53 11.82 -0.37
CA ILE A 485 -0.54 11.21 0.97
C ILE A 485 0.82 11.36 1.69
N GLY A 486 1.68 12.25 1.19
CA GLY A 486 3.03 12.49 1.67
C GLY A 486 4.14 12.05 0.71
N GLN A 487 3.80 11.30 -0.35
CA GLN A 487 4.75 10.71 -1.30
C GLN A 487 5.34 11.72 -2.30
N GLY A 488 4.73 12.90 -2.49
CA GLY A 488 5.20 13.92 -3.43
C GLY A 488 4.51 13.88 -4.79
N ALA A 489 3.32 13.30 -4.88
CA ALA A 489 2.55 13.18 -6.12
C ALA A 489 2.24 14.55 -6.74
N ASP A 490 1.81 15.53 -5.95
CA ASP A 490 1.46 16.87 -6.44
C ASP A 490 2.64 17.53 -7.18
N THR A 491 3.87 17.35 -6.69
CA THR A 491 5.07 17.86 -7.36
C THR A 491 5.32 17.16 -8.69
N ALA A 492 5.20 15.83 -8.69
CA ALA A 492 5.34 15.04 -9.92
C ALA A 492 4.26 15.44 -10.96
N TYR A 493 3.02 15.66 -10.53
CA TYR A 493 1.93 16.10 -11.40
C TYR A 493 2.18 17.49 -11.98
N ALA A 494 2.70 18.44 -11.17
CA ALA A 494 3.09 19.75 -11.66
C ALA A 494 4.18 19.67 -12.73
N GLN A 495 5.23 18.84 -12.51
CA GLN A 495 6.28 18.61 -13.50
C GLN A 495 5.73 17.99 -14.79
N MET A 496 4.86 16.98 -14.68
CA MET A 496 4.25 16.30 -15.84
C MET A 496 3.34 17.24 -16.62
N ALA A 497 2.49 18.03 -15.95
CA ALA A 497 1.59 18.99 -16.59
C ALA A 497 2.37 20.11 -17.29
N ALA A 498 3.38 20.67 -16.64
CA ALA A 498 4.25 21.68 -17.23
C ALA A 498 4.95 21.13 -18.49
N GLY A 499 5.46 19.90 -18.41
CA GLY A 499 6.09 19.24 -19.56
C GLY A 499 5.14 18.99 -20.72
N ALA A 500 3.92 18.53 -20.43
CA ALA A 500 2.91 18.23 -21.46
C ALA A 500 2.38 19.50 -22.17
N LEU A 501 2.25 20.61 -21.44
CA LEU A 501 1.78 21.89 -21.97
C LEU A 501 2.88 22.73 -22.64
N GLY A 502 4.17 22.46 -22.39
CA GLY A 502 5.27 23.28 -22.86
C GLY A 502 5.49 24.54 -22.00
N LEU A 503 5.19 24.47 -20.69
CA LEU A 503 5.41 25.57 -19.76
C LEU A 503 6.90 25.69 -19.41
N LYS A 504 7.32 26.88 -18.98
CA LYS A 504 8.69 27.17 -18.58
C LYS A 504 9.09 26.45 -17.31
N SER A 505 8.19 26.36 -16.34
CA SER A 505 8.47 25.81 -15.03
C SER A 505 7.25 25.07 -14.45
N TYR A 506 7.50 24.06 -13.59
CA TYR A 506 6.48 23.42 -12.79
C TYR A 506 5.80 24.40 -11.80
N HIS A 507 6.44 25.55 -11.49
CA HIS A 507 5.85 26.62 -10.70
C HIS A 507 4.68 27.33 -11.39
N ASP A 508 4.58 27.21 -12.71
CA ASP A 508 3.45 27.75 -13.48
C ASP A 508 2.19 26.85 -13.36
N VAL A 509 2.29 25.73 -12.60
CA VAL A 509 1.18 24.80 -12.33
C VAL A 509 0.83 24.81 -10.85
N HIS A 510 -0.40 25.22 -10.53
CA HIS A 510 -0.95 25.20 -9.18
C HIS A 510 -1.81 23.95 -8.98
N VAL A 511 -1.27 22.96 -8.29
CA VAL A 511 -2.01 21.72 -8.00
C VAL A 511 -2.97 21.94 -6.83
N VAL A 512 -4.24 21.61 -7.03
CA VAL A 512 -5.25 21.62 -5.97
C VAL A 512 -5.15 20.30 -5.20
N SER A 513 -4.37 20.31 -4.12
CA SER A 513 -4.07 19.12 -3.30
C SER A 513 -5.23 18.66 -2.41
N ASN A 514 -6.16 19.55 -2.06
CA ASN A 514 -7.35 19.18 -1.31
C ASN A 514 -8.40 18.60 -2.26
N GLN A 515 -8.52 17.27 -2.27
CA GLN A 515 -9.59 16.64 -3.02
C GLN A 515 -10.92 16.87 -2.31
N ASP A 516 -11.91 17.30 -3.06
CA ASP A 516 -13.28 17.54 -2.66
C ASP A 516 -14.18 16.84 -3.68
N THR A 517 -14.97 15.87 -3.26
CA THR A 517 -15.76 15.04 -4.17
C THR A 517 -16.86 15.78 -4.92
N ASP A 518 -17.18 17.01 -4.55
CA ASP A 518 -18.11 17.86 -5.28
C ASP A 518 -17.42 18.73 -6.36
N ILE A 519 -16.10 18.89 -6.28
CA ILE A 519 -15.33 19.80 -7.15
C ILE A 519 -14.28 19.04 -7.98
N THR A 520 -13.56 18.11 -7.36
CA THR A 520 -12.44 17.40 -7.99
C THR A 520 -12.95 16.32 -8.95
N PRO A 521 -12.35 16.15 -10.13
CA PRO A 521 -12.68 15.07 -11.04
C PRO A 521 -12.60 13.69 -10.35
N PHE A 522 -13.45 12.76 -10.79
CA PHE A 522 -13.50 11.43 -10.20
C PHE A 522 -12.15 10.69 -10.36
N GLY A 523 -11.65 10.14 -9.27
CA GLY A 523 -10.43 9.33 -9.23
C GLY A 523 -10.51 8.24 -8.18
N LEU A 524 -9.65 7.23 -8.33
CA LEU A 524 -9.66 6.04 -7.49
C LEU A 524 -8.77 6.17 -6.25
N GLY A 525 -7.92 7.21 -6.20
CA GLY A 525 -7.06 7.50 -5.05
C GLY A 525 -5.63 6.92 -5.16
N ALA A 526 -4.95 6.84 -4.00
CA ALA A 526 -3.54 6.46 -3.89
C ALA A 526 -3.37 5.01 -3.42
N TYR A 527 -3.06 4.09 -4.33
CA TYR A 527 -2.75 2.68 -4.07
C TYR A 527 -2.07 2.02 -5.28
N ALA A 528 -1.61 0.77 -5.15
CA ALA A 528 -1.03 -0.08 -6.20
C ALA A 528 0.10 0.60 -7.02
N SER A 529 0.77 1.60 -6.43
CA SER A 529 1.82 2.41 -7.08
C SER A 529 1.44 2.94 -8.47
N ARG A 530 0.14 3.23 -8.66
CA ARG A 530 -0.49 3.53 -9.94
C ARG A 530 -0.33 4.98 -10.40
N GLN A 531 -0.08 5.90 -9.48
CA GLN A 531 -0.33 7.32 -9.70
C GLN A 531 0.47 7.92 -10.85
N THR A 532 1.80 7.86 -10.86
CA THR A 532 2.60 8.43 -11.97
C THR A 532 2.30 7.75 -13.31
N TYR A 533 2.01 6.44 -13.28
CA TYR A 533 1.67 5.69 -14.49
C TYR A 533 0.29 6.08 -15.03
N VAL A 534 -0.76 5.97 -14.23
CA VAL A 534 -2.16 6.19 -14.67
C VAL A 534 -2.46 7.68 -14.89
N VAL A 535 -2.05 8.54 -13.96
CA VAL A 535 -2.26 9.99 -14.06
C VAL A 535 -1.49 10.60 -15.23
N GLY A 536 -0.34 10.02 -15.59
CA GLY A 536 0.42 10.44 -16.78
C GLY A 536 -0.41 10.46 -18.04
N PHE A 537 -1.27 9.46 -18.25
CA PHE A 537 -2.19 9.42 -19.39
C PHE A 537 -3.24 10.53 -19.35
N SER A 538 -3.91 10.73 -18.21
CA SER A 538 -4.95 11.75 -18.11
C SER A 538 -4.38 13.18 -18.19
N ILE A 539 -3.21 13.43 -17.58
CA ILE A 539 -2.50 14.71 -17.72
C ILE A 539 -2.15 14.97 -19.18
N THR A 540 -1.56 14.01 -19.87
CA THR A 540 -1.17 14.17 -21.28
C THR A 540 -2.39 14.43 -22.17
N GLN A 541 -3.47 13.69 -21.98
CA GLN A 541 -4.70 13.88 -22.77
C GLN A 541 -5.35 15.24 -22.50
N THR A 542 -5.47 15.63 -21.23
CA THR A 542 -6.08 16.92 -20.85
C THR A 542 -5.22 18.09 -21.30
N ALA A 543 -3.88 17.98 -21.17
CA ALA A 543 -2.94 18.97 -21.66
C ALA A 543 -3.04 19.15 -23.17
N ARG A 544 -3.18 18.05 -23.94
CA ARG A 544 -3.38 18.12 -25.39
C ARG A 544 -4.65 18.91 -25.75
N ILE A 545 -5.78 18.61 -25.09
CA ILE A 545 -7.05 19.30 -25.32
C ILE A 545 -6.95 20.80 -24.96
N LEU A 546 -6.31 21.12 -23.83
CA LEU A 546 -6.12 22.51 -23.42
C LEU A 546 -5.19 23.26 -24.38
N LYS A 547 -4.09 22.62 -24.79
CA LYS A 547 -3.12 23.18 -25.76
C LYS A 547 -3.78 23.47 -27.09
N GLU A 548 -4.62 22.59 -27.62
CA GLU A 548 -5.41 22.82 -28.83
C GLU A 548 -6.27 24.09 -28.69
N LYS A 549 -7.02 24.25 -27.60
CA LYS A 549 -7.82 25.43 -27.32
C LYS A 549 -7.00 26.72 -27.20
N ILE A 550 -5.82 26.66 -26.59
CA ILE A 550 -4.90 27.81 -26.48
C ILE A 550 -4.39 28.21 -27.87
N LEU A 551 -3.99 27.23 -28.70
CA LEU A 551 -3.49 27.50 -30.03
C LEU A 551 -4.58 27.99 -31.00
N ASP A 552 -5.82 27.49 -30.86
CA ASP A 552 -6.98 28.01 -31.60
C ASP A 552 -7.23 29.48 -31.25
N TYR A 553 -7.18 29.83 -29.96
CA TYR A 553 -7.31 31.24 -29.56
C TYR A 553 -6.11 32.08 -30.02
N ALA A 554 -4.89 31.55 -29.98
CA ALA A 554 -3.70 32.20 -30.49
C ALA A 554 -3.77 32.46 -32.01
N HIS A 555 -4.35 31.52 -32.76
CA HIS A 555 -4.61 31.69 -34.19
C HIS A 555 -5.42 32.96 -34.49
N GLU A 556 -6.47 33.20 -33.72
CA GLU A 556 -7.34 34.34 -33.89
C GLU A 556 -6.63 35.67 -33.58
N ILE A 557 -5.88 35.75 -32.48
CA ILE A 557 -5.20 37.01 -32.08
C ILE A 557 -3.91 37.27 -32.87
N CYS A 558 -3.15 36.21 -33.19
CA CYS A 558 -1.91 36.36 -33.95
C CYS A 558 -2.11 36.33 -35.49
N ARG A 559 -3.29 35.92 -35.95
CA ARG A 559 -3.67 35.73 -37.36
C ARG A 559 -2.69 34.77 -38.09
N MET A 560 -2.30 33.71 -37.43
CA MET A 560 -1.39 32.68 -37.95
C MET A 560 -2.07 31.30 -37.93
N PRO A 561 -1.83 30.44 -38.94
CA PRO A 561 -2.37 29.06 -38.92
C PRO A 561 -1.96 28.28 -37.71
N VAL A 562 -2.87 27.52 -37.10
CA VAL A 562 -2.64 26.69 -35.88
C VAL A 562 -1.49 25.69 -36.09
N GLU A 563 -1.39 25.14 -37.32
CA GLU A 563 -0.41 24.10 -37.66
C GLU A 563 1.04 24.55 -37.53
N ILE A 564 1.32 25.86 -37.65
CA ILE A 564 2.67 26.43 -37.51
C ILE A 564 2.94 26.94 -36.07
N LEU A 565 1.95 26.93 -35.19
CA LEU A 565 2.09 27.38 -33.81
C LEU A 565 2.35 26.21 -32.87
N ASP A 566 3.09 26.45 -31.79
CA ASP A 566 3.30 25.55 -30.66
C ASP A 566 3.45 26.35 -29.37
N ILE A 567 3.50 25.66 -28.22
CA ILE A 567 3.80 26.29 -26.93
C ILE A 567 5.16 25.81 -26.45
N GLU A 568 6.04 26.76 -26.14
CA GLU A 568 7.35 26.52 -25.56
C GLU A 568 7.69 27.62 -24.54
N ASP A 569 8.26 27.24 -23.39
CA ASP A 569 8.66 28.13 -22.29
C ASP A 569 7.57 29.16 -21.90
N SER A 570 6.32 28.71 -21.77
CA SER A 570 5.13 29.52 -21.47
C SER A 570 4.83 30.62 -22.49
N ASN A 571 5.24 30.42 -23.76
CA ASN A 571 4.95 31.29 -24.89
C ASN A 571 4.36 30.51 -26.07
N VAL A 572 3.46 31.12 -26.82
CA VAL A 572 3.08 30.64 -28.14
C VAL A 572 4.19 31.03 -29.12
N ILE A 573 4.76 30.05 -29.77
CA ILE A 573 5.88 30.23 -30.72
C ILE A 573 5.50 29.77 -32.12
N ARG A 574 6.22 30.28 -33.14
CA ARG A 574 6.20 29.72 -34.47
C ARG A 574 7.20 28.56 -34.59
N LYS A 575 6.72 27.38 -34.98
CA LYS A 575 7.53 26.14 -35.04
C LYS A 575 8.79 26.23 -35.90
N SER A 576 8.77 27.05 -36.97
CA SER A 576 9.86 27.09 -37.97
C SER A 576 11.14 27.71 -37.44
N ASP A 577 11.07 28.67 -36.51
CA ASP A 577 12.19 29.46 -36.03
C ASP A 577 12.17 29.75 -34.54
N GLY A 578 11.16 29.26 -33.81
CA GLY A 578 11.02 29.51 -32.37
C GLY A 578 10.60 30.94 -32.00
N ALA A 579 10.22 31.77 -32.99
CA ALA A 579 9.86 33.17 -32.72
C ALA A 579 8.60 33.26 -31.86
N VAL A 580 8.71 33.96 -30.72
CA VAL A 580 7.57 34.19 -29.81
C VAL A 580 6.53 35.07 -30.51
N GLN A 581 5.28 34.61 -30.49
CA GLN A 581 4.13 35.33 -31.04
C GLN A 581 3.36 36.07 -29.94
N VAL A 582 3.09 35.41 -28.84
CA VAL A 582 2.44 35.96 -27.65
C VAL A 582 2.80 35.14 -26.40
N SER A 583 2.96 35.78 -25.25
CA SER A 583 3.13 35.06 -24.01
C SER A 583 1.80 34.41 -23.57
N LEU A 584 1.86 33.29 -22.83
CA LEU A 584 0.63 32.71 -22.25
C LEU A 584 -0.06 33.67 -21.30
N LYS A 585 0.69 34.55 -20.62
CA LYS A 585 0.14 35.59 -19.74
C LYS A 585 -0.71 36.60 -20.54
N ASP A 586 -0.17 37.14 -21.61
CA ASP A 586 -0.88 38.14 -22.42
C ASP A 586 -2.06 37.51 -23.17
N LEU A 587 -1.88 36.27 -23.68
CA LEU A 587 -2.95 35.49 -24.30
C LEU A 587 -4.10 35.23 -23.29
N ALA A 588 -3.79 34.81 -22.06
CA ALA A 588 -4.78 34.56 -21.02
C ALA A 588 -5.53 35.86 -20.66
N THR A 589 -4.78 36.94 -20.48
CA THR A 589 -5.39 38.27 -20.23
C THR A 589 -6.37 38.66 -21.31
N GLU A 590 -5.98 38.53 -22.60
CA GLU A 590 -6.86 38.79 -23.74
C GLU A 590 -8.07 37.86 -23.73
N ALA A 591 -7.85 36.54 -23.52
CA ALA A 591 -8.91 35.56 -23.51
C ALA A 591 -9.97 35.82 -22.42
N PHE A 592 -9.58 36.31 -21.27
CA PHE A 592 -10.53 36.61 -20.19
C PHE A 592 -11.25 37.93 -20.32
N TYR A 593 -10.58 38.98 -20.86
CA TYR A 593 -11.03 40.35 -20.76
C TYR A 593 -11.33 41.02 -22.13
N SER A 594 -11.23 40.28 -23.25
CA SER A 594 -11.61 40.80 -24.57
C SER A 594 -13.08 41.21 -24.59
N LEU A 595 -13.35 42.41 -25.08
CA LEU A 595 -14.71 42.92 -25.25
C LEU A 595 -15.48 42.26 -26.40
N THR A 596 -14.75 41.60 -27.31
CA THR A 596 -15.32 41.02 -28.54
C THR A 596 -15.32 39.52 -28.56
N HIS A 597 -14.37 38.89 -27.88
CA HIS A 597 -14.20 37.43 -27.87
C HIS A 597 -13.62 36.97 -26.54
N SER A 598 -14.40 37.01 -25.50
CA SER A 598 -13.99 36.46 -24.19
C SER A 598 -14.25 34.96 -24.13
N VAL A 599 -13.28 34.20 -23.65
CA VAL A 599 -13.35 32.74 -23.49
C VAL A 599 -12.58 32.26 -22.26
N HIS A 600 -13.10 31.25 -21.58
CA HIS A 600 -12.43 30.59 -20.47
C HIS A 600 -11.75 29.31 -20.97
N LEU A 601 -10.40 29.33 -21.00
CA LEU A 601 -9.59 28.22 -21.50
C LEU A 601 -9.48 27.14 -20.43
N THR A 602 -10.23 26.05 -20.61
CA THR A 602 -10.29 24.91 -19.67
C THR A 602 -10.44 23.60 -20.44
N ALA A 603 -9.90 22.53 -19.86
CA ALA A 603 -10.05 21.17 -20.37
C ALA A 603 -10.24 20.17 -19.23
N GLU A 604 -11.01 19.13 -19.49
CA GLU A 604 -11.19 17.99 -18.60
C GLU A 604 -11.25 16.71 -19.43
N SER A 605 -10.62 15.66 -18.94
CA SER A 605 -10.70 14.34 -19.56
C SER A 605 -10.52 13.21 -18.55
N THR A 606 -11.07 12.05 -18.90
CA THR A 606 -10.86 10.77 -18.20
C THR A 606 -10.15 9.82 -19.14
N TYR A 607 -9.11 9.15 -18.67
CA TYR A 607 -8.40 8.13 -19.42
C TYR A 607 -8.47 6.80 -18.69
N GLN A 608 -9.00 5.77 -19.34
CA GLN A 608 -9.00 4.39 -18.85
C GLN A 608 -7.84 3.64 -19.48
N ILE A 609 -6.91 3.16 -18.67
CA ILE A 609 -5.79 2.34 -19.17
C ILE A 609 -6.27 0.92 -19.49
N LYS A 610 -5.60 0.29 -20.47
CA LYS A 610 -5.80 -1.10 -20.88
C LYS A 610 -4.46 -1.86 -20.94
N SER A 611 -3.49 -1.39 -20.22
CA SER A 611 -2.15 -1.96 -20.11
C SER A 611 -1.66 -1.85 -18.67
N ASN A 612 -0.58 -2.54 -18.40
CA ASN A 612 0.07 -2.58 -17.11
C ASN A 612 1.59 -2.58 -17.36
N ALA A 613 2.40 -2.39 -16.33
CA ALA A 613 3.85 -2.33 -16.48
C ALA A 613 4.53 -3.17 -15.40
N TYR A 614 5.64 -3.82 -15.76
CA TYR A 614 6.50 -4.51 -14.82
C TYR A 614 7.57 -3.58 -14.26
N SER A 615 7.66 -3.51 -12.93
CA SER A 615 8.75 -2.88 -12.22
C SER A 615 9.59 -3.96 -11.57
N PHE A 616 10.91 -3.87 -11.69
CA PHE A 616 11.86 -4.86 -11.23
C PHE A 616 12.91 -4.23 -10.32
N GLY A 617 13.61 -5.07 -9.58
CA GLY A 617 14.79 -4.64 -8.88
C GLY A 617 15.52 -5.77 -8.17
N CYS A 618 16.65 -5.39 -7.56
CA CYS A 618 17.50 -6.28 -6.80
C CYS A 618 17.96 -5.56 -5.54
N CYS A 619 17.88 -6.24 -4.40
CA CYS A 619 18.39 -5.79 -3.12
C CYS A 619 19.53 -6.68 -2.66
N VAL A 620 20.62 -6.06 -2.19
CA VAL A 620 21.71 -6.74 -1.54
C VAL A 620 21.84 -6.24 -0.12
N ALA A 621 21.89 -7.14 0.86
CA ALA A 621 22.12 -6.85 2.27
C ALA A 621 23.44 -7.47 2.73
N GLU A 622 24.22 -6.71 3.52
CA GLU A 622 25.42 -7.18 4.20
C GLU A 622 25.20 -7.11 5.71
N VAL A 623 25.40 -8.21 6.41
CA VAL A 623 25.15 -8.32 7.85
C VAL A 623 26.39 -8.77 8.62
N GLU A 624 26.37 -8.45 9.91
CA GLU A 624 27.22 -9.04 10.94
C GLU A 624 26.30 -9.75 11.95
N VAL A 625 26.51 -11.03 12.14
CA VAL A 625 25.76 -11.87 13.07
C VAL A 625 26.61 -12.16 14.29
N ASN A 626 26.16 -11.68 15.44
CA ASN A 626 26.75 -12.04 16.73
C ASN A 626 26.05 -13.31 17.23
N ILE A 627 26.72 -14.43 17.11
CA ILE A 627 26.18 -15.76 17.42
C ILE A 627 25.79 -15.87 18.92
N PRO A 628 26.69 -15.57 19.90
CA PRO A 628 26.34 -15.66 21.33
C PRO A 628 25.18 -14.76 21.77
N LEU A 629 25.02 -13.59 21.14
CA LEU A 629 23.95 -12.65 21.47
C LEU A 629 22.69 -12.84 20.61
N CYS A 630 22.74 -13.76 19.64
CA CYS A 630 21.65 -13.97 18.67
C CYS A 630 21.19 -12.64 18.04
N LYS A 631 22.14 -11.78 17.67
CA LYS A 631 21.87 -10.42 17.21
C LYS A 631 22.43 -10.19 15.81
N VAL A 632 21.60 -9.62 14.94
CA VAL A 632 21.99 -9.19 13.59
C VAL A 632 22.22 -7.67 13.60
N LYS A 633 23.35 -7.25 13.03
CA LYS A 633 23.64 -5.87 12.69
C LYS A 633 23.70 -5.75 11.17
N LEU A 634 22.88 -4.91 10.61
CA LEU A 634 22.91 -4.59 9.19
C LEU A 634 24.08 -3.62 8.93
N LEU A 635 25.05 -4.03 8.09
CA LEU A 635 26.24 -3.26 7.76
C LEU A 635 26.03 -2.39 6.53
N ASN A 636 25.33 -2.91 5.53
CA ASN A 636 25.00 -2.21 4.29
C ASN A 636 23.72 -2.79 3.70
N ILE A 637 22.97 -1.95 2.98
CA ILE A 637 21.85 -2.39 2.15
C ILE A 637 21.78 -1.53 0.89
N THR A 638 21.77 -2.18 -0.26
CA THR A 638 21.69 -1.54 -1.58
C THR A 638 20.44 -2.01 -2.28
N ASN A 639 19.64 -1.08 -2.81
CA ASN A 639 18.45 -1.37 -3.61
C ASN A 639 18.61 -0.74 -5.00
N VAL A 640 18.64 -1.57 -6.02
CA VAL A 640 18.63 -1.15 -7.43
C VAL A 640 17.25 -1.38 -8.00
N HIS A 641 16.66 -0.36 -8.60
CA HIS A 641 15.26 -0.36 -8.99
C HIS A 641 15.07 0.14 -10.42
N ASP A 642 14.32 -0.60 -11.25
CA ASP A 642 13.76 -0.11 -12.51
C ASP A 642 12.31 0.29 -12.32
N CYS A 643 12.08 1.61 -12.21
CA CYS A 643 10.76 2.22 -12.20
C CYS A 643 10.45 2.99 -13.50
N GLY A 644 11.12 2.65 -14.58
CA GLY A 644 11.06 3.41 -15.83
C GLY A 644 11.75 4.76 -15.72
N LYS A 645 11.24 5.75 -16.43
CA LYS A 645 11.79 7.10 -16.39
C LYS A 645 11.44 7.80 -15.07
N LEU A 646 12.45 8.41 -14.45
CA LEU A 646 12.27 9.22 -13.25
C LEU A 646 11.62 10.56 -13.57
N ILE A 647 10.55 10.93 -12.88
CA ILE A 647 9.95 12.26 -12.98
C ILE A 647 10.69 13.25 -12.07
N ASN A 648 10.98 12.82 -10.82
CA ASN A 648 11.76 13.59 -9.86
C ASN A 648 12.70 12.63 -9.11
N PRO A 649 13.99 12.61 -9.45
CA PRO A 649 14.95 11.66 -8.86
C PRO A 649 15.05 11.74 -7.33
N ALA A 650 15.02 12.94 -6.74
CA ALA A 650 15.09 13.09 -5.28
C ALA A 650 13.87 12.50 -4.57
N LEU A 651 12.66 12.72 -5.10
CA LEU A 651 11.44 12.13 -4.55
C LEU A 651 11.40 10.62 -4.76
N ALA A 652 11.89 10.13 -5.90
CA ALA A 652 12.03 8.70 -6.17
C ALA A 652 12.96 8.04 -5.14
N GLN A 653 14.14 8.61 -4.91
CA GLN A 653 15.09 8.11 -3.91
C GLN A 653 14.48 8.10 -2.51
N ALA A 654 13.74 9.14 -2.11
CA ALA A 654 13.06 9.20 -0.82
C ALA A 654 12.02 8.09 -0.66
N GLN A 655 11.28 7.73 -1.74
CA GLN A 655 10.36 6.59 -1.72
C GLN A 655 11.09 5.26 -1.54
N VAL A 656 12.25 5.08 -2.18
CA VAL A 656 13.05 3.85 -2.02
C VAL A 656 13.60 3.76 -0.60
N HIS A 657 14.16 4.83 -0.03
CA HIS A 657 14.63 4.86 1.37
C HIS A 657 13.52 4.48 2.35
N GLY A 658 12.31 5.06 2.20
CA GLY A 658 11.17 4.73 3.05
C GLY A 658 10.71 3.28 2.91
N GLY A 659 10.78 2.69 1.72
CA GLY A 659 10.49 1.27 1.48
C GLY A 659 11.54 0.36 2.10
N MET A 660 12.82 0.67 1.95
CA MET A 660 13.93 -0.06 2.57
C MET A 660 13.83 -0.06 4.09
N SER A 661 13.56 1.10 4.71
CA SER A 661 13.35 1.21 6.16
C SER A 661 12.22 0.30 6.66
N MET A 662 11.08 0.31 5.96
CA MET A 662 9.96 -0.58 6.29
C MET A 662 10.34 -2.06 6.11
N GLY A 663 11.10 -2.41 5.06
CA GLY A 663 11.61 -3.77 4.83
C GLY A 663 12.56 -4.25 5.91
N ILE A 664 13.42 -3.38 6.43
CA ILE A 664 14.34 -3.67 7.55
C ILE A 664 13.55 -3.97 8.84
N GLY A 665 12.60 -3.11 9.18
CA GLY A 665 11.72 -3.31 10.34
C GLY A 665 10.94 -4.62 10.25
N TYR A 666 10.37 -4.91 9.09
CA TYR A 666 9.65 -6.15 8.79
C TYR A 666 10.55 -7.40 8.94
N ALA A 667 11.80 -7.30 8.51
CA ALA A 667 12.77 -8.38 8.60
C ALA A 667 13.19 -8.71 10.04
N LEU A 668 13.45 -7.70 10.87
CA LEU A 668 14.22 -7.87 12.09
C LEU A 668 13.43 -7.64 13.39
N ASN A 669 12.45 -6.72 13.41
CA ASN A 669 11.94 -6.20 14.67
C ASN A 669 10.42 -6.23 14.81
N GLU A 670 9.68 -5.90 13.74
CA GLU A 670 8.25 -5.61 13.82
C GLU A 670 7.40 -6.88 13.91
N ILE A 671 6.54 -6.94 14.91
CA ILE A 671 5.53 -7.99 15.06
C ILE A 671 4.43 -7.48 15.99
N LEU A 672 3.18 -7.62 15.59
CA LEU A 672 2.01 -7.48 16.46
C LEU A 672 1.68 -8.86 17.05
N ARG A 673 1.72 -8.97 18.38
CA ARG A 673 1.51 -10.21 19.11
C ARG A 673 0.09 -10.26 19.67
N PHE A 674 -0.50 -11.45 19.66
CA PHE A 674 -1.82 -11.70 20.24
C PHE A 674 -1.71 -12.72 21.37
N ASP A 675 -2.49 -12.51 22.43
CA ASP A 675 -2.64 -13.45 23.51
C ASP A 675 -3.48 -14.64 23.04
N GLU A 676 -2.96 -15.84 23.13
CA GLU A 676 -3.63 -17.05 22.63
C GLU A 676 -4.90 -17.42 23.42
N LYS A 677 -5.03 -16.93 24.65
CA LYS A 677 -6.17 -17.24 25.53
C LYS A 677 -7.31 -16.23 25.42
N THR A 678 -7.02 -15.02 24.99
CA THR A 678 -8.00 -13.93 24.98
C THR A 678 -8.16 -13.25 23.62
N GLY A 679 -7.28 -13.53 22.64
CA GLY A 679 -7.22 -12.84 21.35
C GLY A 679 -6.77 -11.37 21.43
N ARG A 680 -6.37 -10.89 22.63
CA ARG A 680 -5.99 -9.49 22.86
C ARG A 680 -4.63 -9.17 22.23
N PRO A 681 -4.47 -8.02 21.53
CA PRO A 681 -3.16 -7.51 21.15
C PRO A 681 -2.32 -7.20 22.40
N LEU A 682 -1.08 -7.71 22.46
CA LEU A 682 -0.20 -7.59 23.64
C LEU A 682 0.70 -6.35 23.61
N ASN A 683 1.05 -5.87 22.42
CA ASN A 683 2.00 -4.78 22.21
C ASN A 683 1.43 -3.69 21.28
N ASN A 684 0.24 -3.22 21.61
CA ASN A 684 -0.53 -2.26 20.82
C ASN A 684 -0.13 -0.78 21.06
N ASN A 685 1.15 -0.51 21.25
CA ASN A 685 1.67 0.83 21.45
C ASN A 685 3.11 0.95 20.92
N LEU A 686 3.60 2.18 20.69
CA LEU A 686 4.93 2.42 20.14
C LEU A 686 6.10 2.20 21.14
N LEU A 687 5.80 1.94 22.42
CA LEU A 687 6.82 1.53 23.38
C LEU A 687 7.18 0.06 23.23
N ASP A 688 6.18 -0.80 23.04
CA ASP A 688 6.35 -2.26 23.00
C ASP A 688 6.46 -2.79 21.58
N TYR A 689 5.79 -2.17 20.60
CA TYR A 689 5.97 -2.46 19.18
C TYR A 689 7.26 -1.77 18.68
N LYS A 690 8.21 -2.57 18.22
CA LYS A 690 9.57 -2.09 17.92
C LYS A 690 9.71 -1.68 16.46
N LEU A 691 9.52 -0.39 16.18
CA LEU A 691 9.95 0.19 14.91
C LEU A 691 11.47 0.33 14.88
N SER A 692 12.07 0.12 13.70
CA SER A 692 13.48 0.44 13.49
C SER A 692 13.69 1.95 13.59
N THR A 693 14.75 2.34 14.30
CA THR A 693 15.18 3.73 14.44
C THR A 693 16.30 4.07 13.44
N ILE A 694 16.69 5.32 13.35
CA ILE A 694 17.81 5.73 12.50
C ILE A 694 19.14 5.05 12.92
N MET A 695 19.25 4.61 14.18
CA MET A 695 20.43 3.90 14.69
C MET A 695 20.50 2.44 14.26
N ASP A 696 19.36 1.88 13.82
CA ASP A 696 19.26 0.50 13.33
C ASP A 696 19.53 0.40 11.82
N HIS A 697 19.59 1.55 11.13
CA HIS A 697 19.82 1.61 9.70
C HIS A 697 21.30 1.85 9.37
N PRO A 698 21.87 1.11 8.41
CA PRO A 698 23.12 1.48 7.77
C PRO A 698 22.90 2.63 6.79
N HIS A 699 23.93 2.97 6.01
CA HIS A 699 23.74 3.77 4.81
C HIS A 699 22.79 3.02 3.84
N LEU A 700 21.71 3.69 3.44
CA LEU A 700 20.74 3.15 2.48
C LEU A 700 21.19 3.57 1.08
N ASP A 701 21.84 2.66 0.36
CA ASP A 701 22.31 2.92 -1.00
C ASP A 701 21.21 2.61 -2.03
N VAL A 702 20.99 3.56 -2.95
CA VAL A 702 19.93 3.46 -3.96
C VAL A 702 20.49 3.76 -5.35
N ALA A 703 20.14 2.92 -6.31
CA ALA A 703 20.39 3.18 -7.72
C ALA A 703 19.14 2.91 -8.56
N PHE A 704 19.07 3.55 -9.71
CA PHE A 704 17.99 3.37 -10.67
C PHE A 704 18.52 2.91 -12.02
N ILE A 705 17.79 1.97 -12.62
CA ILE A 705 17.87 1.62 -14.03
C ILE A 705 16.67 2.28 -14.70
N GLU A 706 16.91 3.10 -15.70
CA GLU A 706 15.85 3.83 -16.39
C GLU A 706 15.51 3.18 -17.72
N ASN A 707 14.64 2.15 -17.69
CA ASN A 707 14.06 1.50 -18.87
C ASN A 707 12.63 2.02 -19.08
N PRO A 708 12.41 3.05 -19.93
CA PRO A 708 11.11 3.68 -20.08
C PRO A 708 10.02 2.72 -20.52
N GLU A 709 8.87 2.73 -19.85
CA GLU A 709 7.71 1.91 -20.22
C GLU A 709 7.10 2.42 -21.55
N PRO A 710 7.13 1.62 -22.63
CA PRO A 710 6.66 2.08 -23.93
C PRO A 710 5.18 2.42 -24.00
N THR A 711 4.37 1.81 -23.11
CA THR A 711 2.91 2.04 -23.08
C THR A 711 2.52 3.30 -22.34
N ASN A 712 3.46 3.97 -21.63
CA ASN A 712 3.18 5.14 -20.82
C ASN A 712 3.77 6.41 -21.44
N PRO A 713 3.05 7.54 -21.52
CA PRO A 713 3.53 8.77 -22.19
C PRO A 713 4.78 9.39 -21.53
N PHE A 714 5.02 9.13 -20.25
CA PHE A 714 6.22 9.55 -19.52
C PHE A 714 7.24 8.44 -19.30
N GLY A 715 6.93 7.21 -19.72
CA GLY A 715 7.80 6.05 -19.53
C GLY A 715 7.93 5.57 -18.09
N THR A 716 6.98 5.91 -17.20
CA THR A 716 7.03 5.58 -15.76
C THR A 716 6.50 4.17 -15.47
N LYS A 717 6.94 3.58 -14.35
CA LYS A 717 6.46 2.32 -13.77
C LYS A 717 6.25 2.48 -12.26
N ALA A 718 5.86 1.41 -11.56
CA ALA A 718 5.68 1.42 -10.12
C ALA A 718 6.96 1.76 -9.34
N LEU A 719 6.82 2.58 -8.30
CA LEU A 719 7.90 2.94 -7.39
C LEU A 719 7.50 2.94 -5.90
N GLY A 720 6.25 3.32 -5.58
CA GLY A 720 5.84 3.57 -4.19
C GLY A 720 5.92 2.37 -3.28
N GLU A 721 5.56 1.19 -3.75
CA GLU A 721 5.43 -0.05 -2.97
C GLU A 721 6.59 -1.04 -3.15
N PRO A 722 7.12 -1.25 -4.38
CA PRO A 722 8.16 -2.25 -4.64
C PRO A 722 9.37 -2.19 -3.70
N PRO A 723 9.90 -1.03 -3.29
CA PRO A 723 11.10 -0.96 -2.45
C PRO A 723 10.96 -1.61 -1.06
N ALA A 724 9.73 -1.85 -0.60
CA ALA A 724 9.47 -2.51 0.68
C ALA A 724 9.55 -4.05 0.60
N THR A 725 9.74 -4.61 -0.60
CA THR A 725 9.57 -6.05 -0.82
C THR A 725 10.83 -6.88 -0.65
N PRO A 726 12.03 -6.47 -1.11
CA PRO A 726 13.20 -7.36 -1.15
C PRO A 726 14.07 -7.34 0.12
N GLY A 727 13.84 -6.39 1.04
CA GLY A 727 14.72 -6.22 2.21
C GLY A 727 14.77 -7.45 3.11
N ALA A 728 13.60 -8.04 3.42
CA ALA A 728 13.53 -9.19 4.30
C ALA A 728 14.22 -10.44 3.74
N PRO A 729 13.98 -10.88 2.49
CA PRO A 729 14.70 -12.02 1.93
C PRO A 729 16.20 -11.75 1.72
N ALA A 730 16.63 -10.55 1.33
CA ALA A 730 18.04 -10.22 1.21
C ALA A 730 18.79 -10.34 2.55
N ILE A 731 18.20 -9.83 3.64
CA ILE A 731 18.74 -9.95 5.00
C ILE A 731 18.77 -11.44 5.43
N ARG A 732 17.69 -12.19 5.16
CA ARG A 732 17.64 -13.65 5.46
C ARG A 732 18.74 -14.41 4.72
N ASN A 733 18.96 -14.15 3.46
CA ASN A 733 19.98 -14.82 2.66
C ASN A 733 21.40 -14.45 3.14
N ALA A 734 21.62 -13.21 3.61
CA ALA A 734 22.86 -12.79 4.25
C ALA A 734 23.11 -13.53 5.58
N ILE A 735 22.06 -13.74 6.39
CA ILE A 735 22.16 -14.51 7.64
C ILE A 735 22.46 -15.98 7.33
N LEU A 736 21.81 -16.56 6.32
CA LEU A 736 22.09 -17.93 5.87
C LEU A 736 23.55 -18.12 5.49
N GLN A 737 24.09 -17.20 4.69
CA GLN A 737 25.50 -17.25 4.30
C GLN A 737 26.45 -17.12 5.51
N ALA A 738 26.15 -16.22 6.46
CA ALA A 738 26.96 -16.01 7.65
C ALA A 738 26.98 -17.22 8.59
N THR A 739 25.86 -17.93 8.70
CA THR A 739 25.65 -18.92 9.78
C THR A 739 25.43 -20.35 9.30
N GLY A 740 25.04 -20.53 8.04
CA GLY A 740 24.58 -21.82 7.49
C GLY A 740 23.13 -22.18 7.92
N VAL A 741 22.49 -21.39 8.79
CA VAL A 741 21.16 -21.67 9.35
C VAL A 741 20.05 -21.12 8.45
N GLU A 742 19.14 -21.98 8.07
CA GLU A 742 17.96 -21.64 7.29
C GLU A 742 16.87 -21.08 8.20
N LEU A 743 16.53 -19.79 7.98
CA LEU A 743 15.43 -19.15 8.68
C LEU A 743 14.18 -19.21 7.79
N ASP A 744 13.08 -19.67 8.35
CA ASP A 744 11.80 -19.93 7.67
C ASP A 744 10.68 -19.00 8.11
N SER A 745 10.96 -18.07 9.01
CA SER A 745 9.94 -17.20 9.56
C SER A 745 10.45 -15.78 9.87
N LEU A 746 9.55 -14.83 9.95
CA LEU A 746 9.77 -13.43 10.31
C LEU A 746 9.06 -13.10 11.64
N PRO A 747 9.59 -12.12 12.42
CA PRO A 747 10.85 -11.41 12.22
C PRO A 747 12.05 -12.23 12.69
N MET A 748 13.21 -12.02 12.06
CA MET A 748 14.48 -12.68 12.42
C MET A 748 15.11 -12.01 13.64
N ASN A 749 14.35 -11.95 14.71
CA ASN A 749 14.71 -11.33 15.98
C ASN A 749 15.54 -12.29 16.87
N PRO A 750 16.10 -11.81 17.98
CA PRO A 750 16.91 -12.64 18.88
C PRO A 750 16.22 -13.93 19.36
N HIS A 751 14.91 -13.96 19.54
CA HIS A 751 14.17 -15.14 19.97
C HIS A 751 14.16 -16.23 18.89
N LEU A 752 13.87 -15.85 17.65
CA LEU A 752 13.91 -16.79 16.53
C LEU A 752 15.34 -17.30 16.28
N LEU A 753 16.31 -16.40 16.28
CA LEU A 753 17.71 -16.76 16.09
C LEU A 753 18.20 -17.72 17.17
N TYR A 754 17.91 -17.45 18.45
CA TYR A 754 18.25 -18.34 19.56
C TYR A 754 17.67 -19.74 19.34
N LYS A 755 16.37 -19.82 19.08
CA LYS A 755 15.69 -21.08 18.82
C LYS A 755 16.36 -21.87 17.71
N ARG A 756 16.56 -21.24 16.54
CA ARG A 756 17.13 -21.89 15.36
C ARG A 756 18.62 -22.25 15.55
N PHE A 757 19.39 -21.41 16.20
CA PHE A 757 20.80 -21.68 16.47
C PHE A 757 20.98 -22.85 17.45
N CYS A 758 20.07 -23.02 18.42
CA CYS A 758 20.05 -24.21 19.28
C CYS A 758 19.63 -25.47 18.51
N GLU A 759 18.59 -25.39 17.70
CA GLU A 759 18.09 -26.52 16.89
C GLU A 759 19.16 -27.05 15.91
N GLU A 760 19.93 -26.14 15.30
CA GLU A 760 21.00 -26.46 14.33
C GLU A 760 22.37 -26.67 14.99
N GLY A 761 22.47 -26.64 16.33
CA GLY A 761 23.72 -26.87 17.05
C GLY A 761 24.79 -25.81 16.91
N VAL A 762 24.41 -24.60 16.47
CA VAL A 762 25.34 -23.44 16.35
C VAL A 762 25.70 -22.89 17.74
N ILE A 763 24.77 -22.97 18.68
CA ILE A 763 24.97 -22.69 20.11
C ILE A 763 24.42 -23.85 20.96
N ASN A 764 25.01 -24.07 22.11
CA ASN A 764 24.46 -25.03 23.09
C ASN A 764 23.29 -24.38 23.82
N ASP A 765 22.21 -25.12 23.98
CA ASP A 765 21.08 -24.69 24.82
C ASP A 765 21.39 -25.08 26.27
N PRO A 766 21.73 -24.12 27.15
CA PRO A 766 22.07 -24.43 28.55
C PRO A 766 20.88 -24.98 29.38
N TRP A 767 19.68 -24.88 28.85
CA TRP A 767 18.45 -25.33 29.51
C TRP A 767 18.01 -26.72 29.06
N LYS A 768 18.64 -27.33 28.06
CA LYS A 768 18.34 -28.72 27.61
C LYS A 768 18.97 -29.81 28.46
N GLU A 769 19.97 -29.47 29.27
CA GLU A 769 20.65 -30.48 30.15
C GLU A 769 19.90 -30.73 31.47
N GLU A 770 18.83 -29.96 31.80
CA GLU A 770 18.05 -30.06 33.02
C GLU A 770 16.60 -30.58 32.82
N ALA A 771 16.25 -31.02 31.60
CA ALA A 771 14.90 -31.54 31.30
C ALA A 771 14.99 -33.11 31.05
#